data_ad0cf99b8d802425cbd65bf7ac69b198
#
_entry.id   ad0cf99b8d802425cbd65bf7ac69b198
#
_cell.length_a   1.000
_cell.length_b   1.000
_cell.length_c   1.000
_cell.angle_alpha   90.00
_cell.angle_beta   90.00
_cell.angle_gamma   90.00
#
_symmetry.space_group_name_H-M   'P 1'
#
loop_
_entity.id
_entity.type
_entity.pdbx_description
1 polymer ?
#
loop_
_entity_poly.entity_id
_entity_poly.type
_entity_poly.pdbx_seq_one_letter_code
_entity_poly.pdbx_strand_id
1 'polypeptide(L)'
;MVKVSELCTRLVTLIYCMKTRVLVLLLLFAVLTADSQNRSVEAVKISQVPKIDGNLDDIAWASAPVLTDFIQSFPNVGEPASQKTEVKILYDDNAMYIGAYLYDDLSRIRKQFTARDDEDRKDVDYFSVFFDTYHDKQNGFQFLVTSANVQSDAKLSPTVQVDFGQFGDKTWEAVWNSQVSMKNDGWIVEMRIPYLSLRFPKADIQTWGVQFLRFTRRNNESSYWSPVKPEISGFVNQFGELTNLKNIQPPLRLSFSPYVSTGFRSSPEKNGFNKTWLRNGGMDIKYGLNESFTFDATLIPDFGQVVSDNVINNLTPYEQKFTENRPFFTEGTELFNKAGLFYSRRIGRIPTGYFSVRSMVDADPNLEIIKNPSVTQLYNAIKFSGRTDQKLGIGVFNAITAPMHAKIRDRTTGEITKIETEPLSNYNILVFDQVLKGRSYITFTNTNVLRNGAARDANVSAFDFALYNKKSTYLLQGTARYSKIWSTSPYDGFNTMVRFAKVSGYWQYSLTNNIESAEYDPNDLGFLTAPNELNSSATISYNQITPTKNFVTYSYGVTVKQNYNYDPRKYAMFQFSTRAFWVFKNFWDVSFNTIINPVWYRDFFELRTPGRFIKYPANYVYTVDGSSDSRKKLFVSYGAAYAVTPKFSNEYYGWTLGARYRFNNKFSLSLEGDKSFEDDNRGFAFLRETNGDPIAGRRDITNMTSLLTGTYNFTSRQNLTLRVRHYWSKVIYDKFYNIDANGDFVDRISPVPPGGNDENFNLFNVDAFFTWDFRLGSRLIVGYKNWLGDDEYVDGTFNRKYFKNLREVFNIRHANELTIRFIYFLDYNQLRKKH
;
A
#
# COMPACT_ATOMS: atom_id res chain seq x y z
N MET A 1 -32.10 -2.36 58.32
CA MET A 1 -32.67 -3.36 57.39
C MET A 1 -33.51 -2.80 56.25
N VAL A 2 -34.20 -1.66 56.39
CA VAL A 2 -35.08 -1.08 55.32
C VAL A 2 -34.30 -0.54 54.10
N LYS A 3 -33.13 0.06 54.25
CA LYS A 3 -32.35 0.63 53.14
C LYS A 3 -31.68 -0.40 52.18
N VAL A 4 -31.45 -1.64 52.64
CA VAL A 4 -30.85 -2.69 51.79
C VAL A 4 -31.91 -3.35 50.89
N SER A 5 -33.15 -3.44 51.38
CA SER A 5 -34.27 -4.00 50.61
C SER A 5 -34.65 -3.11 49.42
N GLU A 6 -34.64 -1.78 49.61
CA GLU A 6 -34.90 -0.83 48.49
C GLU A 6 -33.82 -0.83 47.43
N LEU A 7 -32.52 -1.04 47.81
CA LEU A 7 -31.43 -1.12 46.85
C LEU A 7 -31.50 -2.42 46.02
N CYS A 8 -31.86 -3.54 46.65
CA CYS A 8 -32.08 -4.81 45.95
C CYS A 8 -33.27 -4.73 44.98
N THR A 9 -34.38 -4.09 45.37
CA THR A 9 -35.53 -3.96 44.50
C THR A 9 -35.24 -3.06 43.29
N ARG A 10 -34.50 -1.99 43.47
CA ARG A 10 -34.04 -1.12 42.37
C ARG A 10 -33.06 -1.83 41.44
N LEU A 11 -32.15 -2.63 41.99
CA LEU A 11 -31.20 -3.42 41.18
C LEU A 11 -31.91 -4.51 40.34
N VAL A 12 -32.87 -5.21 40.91
CA VAL A 12 -33.68 -6.24 40.23
C VAL A 12 -34.54 -5.60 39.15
N THR A 13 -35.15 -4.44 39.41
CA THR A 13 -35.95 -3.70 38.41
C THR A 13 -35.07 -3.16 37.28
N LEU A 14 -33.85 -2.72 37.58
CA LEU A 14 -32.89 -2.27 36.54
C LEU A 14 -32.42 -3.44 35.67
N ILE A 15 -32.14 -4.61 36.27
CA ILE A 15 -31.75 -5.82 35.53
C ILE A 15 -32.91 -6.36 34.68
N TYR A 16 -34.14 -6.28 35.16
CA TYR A 16 -35.33 -6.68 34.40
C TYR A 16 -35.59 -5.71 33.23
N CYS A 17 -35.44 -4.41 33.47
CA CYS A 17 -35.57 -3.37 32.43
C CYS A 17 -34.47 -3.46 31.38
N MET A 18 -33.23 -3.83 31.75
CA MET A 18 -32.14 -4.12 30.83
C MET A 18 -32.38 -5.40 30.02
N LYS A 19 -32.84 -6.50 30.66
CA LYS A 19 -33.20 -7.75 29.95
C LYS A 19 -34.32 -7.53 28.94
N THR A 20 -35.36 -6.77 29.32
CA THR A 20 -36.48 -6.47 28.39
C THR A 20 -36.04 -5.55 27.25
N ARG A 21 -35.17 -4.57 27.48
CA ARG A 21 -34.62 -3.71 26.43
C ARG A 21 -33.65 -4.46 25.51
N VAL A 22 -32.84 -5.38 26.05
CA VAL A 22 -32.00 -6.26 25.26
C VAL A 22 -32.83 -7.27 24.46
N LEU A 23 -33.92 -7.79 25.02
CA LEU A 23 -34.83 -8.68 24.29
C LEU A 23 -35.61 -7.94 23.20
N VAL A 24 -36.05 -6.70 23.42
CA VAL A 24 -36.69 -5.84 22.41
C VAL A 24 -35.68 -5.45 21.32
N LEU A 25 -34.43 -5.16 21.67
CA LEU A 25 -33.35 -4.97 20.70
C LEU A 25 -33.08 -6.25 19.90
N LEU A 26 -33.09 -7.43 20.52
CA LEU A 26 -32.92 -8.72 19.81
C LEU A 26 -34.14 -9.08 18.93
N LEU A 27 -35.37 -8.71 19.34
CA LEU A 27 -36.57 -8.90 18.53
C LEU A 27 -36.70 -7.90 17.38
N LEU A 28 -36.21 -6.67 17.52
CA LEU A 28 -36.08 -5.71 16.41
C LEU A 28 -35.06 -6.15 15.34
N PHE A 29 -34.12 -7.05 15.69
CA PHE A 29 -33.19 -7.68 14.75
C PHE A 29 -33.81 -8.84 13.92
N ALA A 30 -35.05 -9.28 14.22
CA ALA A 30 -35.65 -10.46 13.60
C ALA A 30 -36.61 -10.17 12.43
N VAL A 31 -36.80 -8.94 11.98
CA VAL A 31 -37.81 -8.60 10.98
C VAL A 31 -37.21 -8.31 9.62
N LEU A 32 -37.63 -9.12 8.65
CA LEU A 32 -37.57 -9.03 7.18
C LEU A 32 -36.22 -9.31 6.52
N THR A 33 -36.01 -10.56 6.19
CA THR A 33 -35.08 -11.03 5.15
C THR A 33 -35.83 -11.17 3.82
N ALA A 34 -35.84 -10.13 3.00
CA ALA A 34 -35.86 -10.36 1.57
C ALA A 34 -34.40 -10.74 1.19
N ASP A 35 -34.10 -12.01 1.09
CA ASP A 35 -32.84 -12.47 0.50
C ASP A 35 -32.86 -12.03 -0.97
N SER A 36 -32.01 -11.08 -1.32
CA SER A 36 -31.66 -10.81 -2.72
C SER A 36 -30.95 -12.11 -3.20
N GLN A 37 -31.65 -12.89 -3.99
CA GLN A 37 -31.10 -14.11 -4.56
C GLN A 37 -29.93 -13.73 -5.47
N ASN A 38 -28.71 -14.06 -5.08
CA ASN A 38 -27.52 -13.87 -5.91
C ASN A 38 -27.71 -14.71 -7.19
N ARG A 39 -27.24 -14.19 -8.33
CA ARG A 39 -27.28 -14.92 -9.59
C ARG A 39 -26.40 -16.15 -9.50
N SER A 40 -26.80 -17.22 -10.19
CA SER A 40 -26.02 -18.46 -10.30
C SER A 40 -25.91 -18.91 -11.75
N VAL A 41 -24.83 -19.58 -12.06
CA VAL A 41 -24.57 -20.21 -13.34
C VAL A 41 -23.95 -21.60 -13.11
N GLU A 42 -24.37 -22.58 -13.89
CA GLU A 42 -23.78 -23.91 -13.86
C GLU A 42 -22.52 -23.91 -14.74
N ALA A 43 -21.42 -24.43 -14.20
CA ALA A 43 -20.19 -24.62 -14.94
C ALA A 43 -20.28 -25.76 -15.95
N VAL A 44 -19.77 -25.55 -17.15
CA VAL A 44 -19.74 -26.55 -18.22
C VAL A 44 -18.33 -27.08 -18.43
N LYS A 45 -18.14 -28.41 -18.19
CA LYS A 45 -16.86 -29.07 -18.44
C LYS A 45 -16.73 -29.43 -19.92
N ILE A 46 -15.58 -29.14 -20.50
CA ILE A 46 -15.27 -29.40 -21.91
C ILE A 46 -14.14 -30.40 -22.08
N SER A 47 -14.18 -31.14 -23.18
CA SER A 47 -13.11 -32.05 -23.62
C SER A 47 -12.26 -31.44 -24.74
N GLN A 48 -12.82 -30.54 -25.55
CA GLN A 48 -12.14 -29.83 -26.62
C GLN A 48 -11.89 -28.40 -26.18
N VAL A 49 -10.61 -28.03 -26.05
CA VAL A 49 -10.15 -26.73 -25.61
C VAL A 49 -10.37 -25.68 -26.70
N PRO A 50 -11.01 -24.52 -26.41
CA PRO A 50 -11.15 -23.47 -27.39
C PRO A 50 -9.78 -22.81 -27.65
N LYS A 51 -9.60 -22.34 -28.87
CA LYS A 51 -8.41 -21.58 -29.26
C LYS A 51 -8.58 -20.13 -28.81
N ILE A 52 -7.61 -19.61 -28.09
CA ILE A 52 -7.64 -18.22 -27.60
C ILE A 52 -7.11 -17.30 -28.71
N ASP A 53 -7.97 -16.92 -29.65
CA ASP A 53 -7.62 -16.10 -30.80
C ASP A 53 -8.48 -14.84 -30.95
N GLY A 54 -9.42 -14.61 -30.03
CA GLY A 54 -10.33 -13.48 -30.01
C GLY A 54 -11.63 -13.73 -30.79
N ASN A 55 -11.98 -14.98 -31.09
CA ASN A 55 -13.23 -15.35 -31.73
C ASN A 55 -13.98 -16.38 -30.87
N LEU A 56 -15.32 -16.27 -30.80
CA LEU A 56 -16.17 -17.21 -30.07
C LEU A 56 -16.87 -18.21 -31.02
N ASP A 57 -16.17 -18.64 -32.07
CA ASP A 57 -16.68 -19.53 -33.12
C ASP A 57 -16.31 -20.99 -32.91
N ASP A 58 -15.45 -21.32 -31.94
CA ASP A 58 -15.17 -22.70 -31.56
C ASP A 58 -16.42 -23.41 -31.03
N ILE A 59 -16.59 -24.68 -31.39
CA ILE A 59 -17.71 -25.53 -31.00
C ILE A 59 -17.89 -25.58 -29.48
N ALA A 60 -16.79 -25.51 -28.73
CA ALA A 60 -16.82 -25.53 -27.27
C ALA A 60 -17.70 -24.39 -26.71
N TRP A 61 -17.68 -23.21 -27.29
CA TRP A 61 -18.48 -22.08 -26.83
C TRP A 61 -19.99 -22.24 -27.03
N ALA A 62 -20.43 -23.13 -27.94
CA ALA A 62 -21.84 -23.38 -28.17
C ALA A 62 -22.53 -24.08 -26.98
N SER A 63 -21.78 -24.84 -26.15
CA SER A 63 -22.28 -25.54 -24.99
C SER A 63 -22.49 -24.66 -23.75
N ALA A 64 -21.86 -23.49 -23.70
CA ALA A 64 -21.90 -22.59 -22.54
C ALA A 64 -23.20 -21.76 -22.49
N PRO A 65 -23.85 -21.62 -21.32
CA PRO A 65 -24.95 -20.69 -21.15
C PRO A 65 -24.45 -19.26 -21.37
N VAL A 66 -25.33 -18.43 -21.93
CA VAL A 66 -25.01 -17.01 -22.13
C VAL A 66 -25.47 -16.18 -20.93
N LEU A 67 -24.56 -15.48 -20.30
CA LEU A 67 -24.83 -14.58 -19.19
C LEU A 67 -25.01 -13.15 -19.69
N THR A 68 -26.13 -12.54 -19.34
CA THR A 68 -26.54 -11.21 -19.81
C THR A 68 -27.02 -10.34 -18.65
N ASP A 69 -27.71 -9.23 -18.96
CA ASP A 69 -28.44 -8.38 -18.01
C ASP A 69 -27.53 -7.75 -16.94
N PHE A 70 -26.42 -7.19 -17.38
CA PHE A 70 -25.52 -6.45 -16.51
C PHE A 70 -26.19 -5.21 -15.92
N ILE A 71 -25.94 -4.95 -14.65
CA ILE A 71 -26.52 -3.84 -13.88
C ILE A 71 -25.42 -2.89 -13.46
N GLN A 72 -25.68 -1.59 -13.61
CA GLN A 72 -24.76 -0.52 -13.20
C GLN A 72 -24.63 -0.46 -11.67
N SER A 73 -23.41 -0.40 -11.20
CA SER A 73 -23.06 0.00 -9.83
C SER A 73 -22.58 1.45 -9.80
N PHE A 74 -22.19 2.00 -10.95
CA PHE A 74 -21.78 3.39 -11.12
C PHE A 74 -21.90 3.79 -12.60
N PRO A 75 -22.28 4.99 -12.98
CA PRO A 75 -22.75 6.08 -12.09
C PRO A 75 -24.23 5.94 -11.67
N ASN A 76 -25.07 5.21 -12.42
CA ASN A 76 -26.50 5.08 -12.18
C ASN A 76 -26.79 3.72 -11.51
N VAL A 77 -26.70 3.71 -10.19
CA VAL A 77 -26.84 2.49 -9.38
C VAL A 77 -28.19 1.81 -9.60
N GLY A 78 -28.17 0.51 -9.95
CA GLY A 78 -29.37 -0.30 -10.16
C GLY A 78 -29.97 -0.23 -11.56
N GLU A 79 -29.50 0.68 -12.42
CA GLU A 79 -29.97 0.75 -13.80
C GLU A 79 -29.31 -0.34 -14.69
N PRO A 80 -29.96 -0.79 -15.76
CA PRO A 80 -29.35 -1.67 -16.74
C PRO A 80 -28.06 -1.06 -17.34
N ALA A 81 -27.13 -1.91 -17.73
CA ALA A 81 -25.91 -1.47 -18.44
C ALA A 81 -26.27 -0.73 -19.74
N SER A 82 -25.56 0.37 -20.03
CA SER A 82 -25.77 1.17 -21.24
C SER A 82 -25.45 0.43 -22.54
N GLN A 83 -24.67 -0.65 -22.44
CA GLN A 83 -24.27 -1.48 -23.59
C GLN A 83 -24.45 -2.96 -23.26
N LYS A 84 -24.97 -3.71 -24.20
CA LYS A 84 -25.17 -5.15 -24.06
C LYS A 84 -23.84 -5.88 -23.87
N THR A 85 -23.82 -6.86 -23.00
CA THR A 85 -22.67 -7.76 -22.74
C THR A 85 -23.16 -9.18 -22.65
N GLU A 86 -22.49 -10.09 -23.32
CA GLU A 86 -22.74 -11.54 -23.30
C GLU A 86 -21.46 -12.21 -22.82
N VAL A 87 -21.56 -13.06 -21.80
CA VAL A 87 -20.42 -13.80 -21.25
C VAL A 87 -20.72 -15.28 -21.25
N LYS A 88 -19.72 -16.09 -21.58
CA LYS A 88 -19.71 -17.54 -21.53
C LYS A 88 -18.56 -18.02 -20.66
N ILE A 89 -18.77 -19.09 -19.89
CA ILE A 89 -17.76 -19.68 -19.02
C ILE A 89 -17.71 -21.19 -19.21
N LEU A 90 -16.50 -21.72 -19.37
CA LEU A 90 -16.21 -23.14 -19.57
C LEU A 90 -15.01 -23.53 -18.70
N TYR A 91 -14.84 -24.82 -18.46
CA TYR A 91 -13.66 -25.34 -17.76
C TYR A 91 -13.23 -26.71 -18.25
N ASP A 92 -11.95 -27.05 -18.06
CA ASP A 92 -11.40 -28.39 -18.17
C ASP A 92 -10.58 -28.74 -16.91
N ASP A 93 -9.74 -29.77 -16.97
CA ASP A 93 -8.83 -30.11 -15.85
C ASP A 93 -7.60 -29.20 -15.73
N ASN A 94 -7.38 -28.27 -16.65
CA ASN A 94 -6.18 -27.41 -16.70
C ASN A 94 -6.48 -25.92 -16.44
N ALA A 95 -7.69 -25.44 -16.81
CA ALA A 95 -7.97 -24.00 -16.83
C ALA A 95 -9.48 -23.69 -16.80
N MET A 96 -9.79 -22.45 -16.43
CA MET A 96 -11.05 -21.78 -16.72
C MET A 96 -10.94 -21.03 -18.05
N TYR A 97 -12.01 -21.01 -18.84
CA TYR A 97 -12.12 -20.32 -20.12
C TYR A 97 -13.28 -19.34 -20.07
N ILE A 98 -13.02 -18.08 -20.42
CA ILE A 98 -14.01 -17.00 -20.42
C ILE A 98 -14.06 -16.41 -21.82
N GLY A 99 -15.24 -16.41 -22.41
CA GLY A 99 -15.53 -15.72 -23.66
C GLY A 99 -16.54 -14.60 -23.42
N ALA A 100 -16.22 -13.38 -23.80
CA ALA A 100 -17.12 -12.23 -23.63
C ALA A 100 -17.29 -11.47 -24.93
N TYR A 101 -18.55 -11.21 -25.31
CA TYR A 101 -18.90 -10.31 -26.41
C TYR A 101 -19.45 -9.00 -25.84
N LEU A 102 -18.72 -7.91 -26.07
CA LEU A 102 -19.03 -6.58 -25.54
C LEU A 102 -19.52 -5.71 -26.69
N TYR A 103 -20.84 -5.64 -26.87
CA TYR A 103 -21.44 -4.84 -27.93
C TYR A 103 -21.19 -3.37 -27.73
N ASP A 104 -20.78 -2.66 -28.77
CA ASP A 104 -20.51 -1.22 -28.75
C ASP A 104 -20.31 -0.67 -30.17
N ASP A 105 -20.38 0.66 -30.30
CA ASP A 105 -19.93 1.40 -31.47
C ASP A 105 -18.41 1.46 -31.49
N LEU A 106 -17.77 0.90 -32.55
CA LEU A 106 -16.31 0.86 -32.69
C LEU A 106 -15.64 2.22 -32.57
N SER A 107 -16.31 3.28 -33.04
CA SER A 107 -15.78 4.65 -32.98
C SER A 107 -15.70 5.21 -31.59
N ARG A 108 -16.43 4.63 -30.64
CA ARG A 108 -16.59 5.08 -29.24
C ARG A 108 -15.78 4.27 -28.25
N ILE A 109 -15.28 3.09 -28.62
CA ILE A 109 -14.44 2.25 -27.77
C ILE A 109 -13.13 2.96 -27.46
N ARG A 110 -12.77 3.01 -26.18
CA ARG A 110 -11.53 3.62 -25.69
C ARG A 110 -10.42 2.57 -25.64
N LYS A 111 -9.28 2.87 -26.32
CA LYS A 111 -8.21 1.88 -26.60
C LYS A 111 -6.81 2.39 -26.24
N GLN A 112 -6.68 3.16 -25.18
CA GLN A 112 -5.34 3.59 -24.73
C GLN A 112 -4.52 2.36 -24.32
N PHE A 113 -3.28 2.23 -24.83
CA PHE A 113 -2.31 1.27 -24.31
C PHE A 113 -1.83 1.72 -22.94
N THR A 114 -1.70 0.75 -22.02
CA THR A 114 -1.14 0.96 -20.69
C THR A 114 0.04 0.01 -20.47
N ALA A 115 0.82 0.23 -19.45
CA ALA A 115 1.64 -0.86 -18.94
C ALA A 115 0.69 -1.93 -18.31
N ARG A 116 1.19 -3.15 -18.06
CA ARG A 116 0.46 -4.14 -17.27
C ARG A 116 0.13 -3.54 -15.90
N ASP A 117 -1.07 -3.77 -15.40
CA ASP A 117 -1.59 -3.32 -14.10
C ASP A 117 -1.75 -1.78 -13.92
N ASP A 118 -1.60 -0.99 -15.00
CA ASP A 118 -1.69 0.49 -15.00
C ASP A 118 -2.92 1.01 -15.79
N GLU A 119 -4.07 0.34 -15.70
CA GLU A 119 -5.30 0.79 -16.38
C GLU A 119 -6.05 1.91 -15.65
N ASP A 120 -5.74 2.16 -14.39
CA ASP A 120 -6.44 3.13 -13.56
C ASP A 120 -6.37 4.55 -14.11
N ARG A 121 -7.51 5.23 -14.20
CA ARG A 121 -7.66 6.58 -14.75
C ARG A 121 -7.10 6.76 -16.17
N LYS A 122 -6.82 5.66 -16.90
CA LYS A 122 -6.46 5.72 -18.33
C LYS A 122 -7.72 5.73 -19.19
N ASP A 123 -7.58 6.15 -20.45
CA ASP A 123 -8.71 6.24 -21.38
C ASP A 123 -8.89 4.91 -22.13
N VAL A 124 -9.31 3.88 -21.42
CA VAL A 124 -9.43 2.51 -21.94
C VAL A 124 -10.66 1.81 -21.36
N ASP A 125 -11.39 1.09 -22.22
CA ASP A 125 -12.45 0.17 -21.83
C ASP A 125 -11.85 -1.16 -21.41
N TYR A 126 -12.46 -1.86 -20.46
CA TYR A 126 -12.00 -3.19 -20.02
C TYR A 126 -13.13 -4.11 -19.60
N PHE A 127 -12.80 -5.40 -19.61
CA PHE A 127 -13.61 -6.48 -19.07
C PHE A 127 -12.81 -7.21 -17.99
N SER A 128 -13.51 -7.64 -16.94
CA SER A 128 -12.88 -8.33 -15.81
C SER A 128 -13.72 -9.49 -15.33
N VAL A 129 -13.07 -10.59 -14.98
CA VAL A 129 -13.65 -11.71 -14.24
C VAL A 129 -13.03 -11.80 -12.86
N PHE A 130 -13.85 -12.14 -11.86
CA PHE A 130 -13.44 -12.34 -10.49
C PHE A 130 -13.88 -13.72 -10.02
N PHE A 131 -13.02 -14.39 -9.24
CA PHE A 131 -13.31 -15.70 -8.64
C PHE A 131 -13.07 -15.67 -7.14
N ASP A 132 -14.04 -16.12 -6.35
CA ASP A 132 -13.88 -16.53 -4.96
C ASP A 132 -13.86 -18.06 -4.93
N THR A 133 -12.70 -18.65 -5.09
CA THR A 133 -12.52 -20.10 -5.27
C THR A 133 -12.74 -20.90 -3.99
N TYR A 134 -12.61 -20.26 -2.82
CA TYR A 134 -12.92 -20.86 -1.51
C TYR A 134 -14.36 -20.64 -1.07
N HIS A 135 -15.12 -19.87 -1.83
CA HIS A 135 -16.48 -19.45 -1.47
C HIS A 135 -16.55 -18.93 -0.03
N ASP A 136 -15.55 -18.10 0.32
CA ASP A 136 -15.41 -17.56 1.67
C ASP A 136 -15.98 -16.15 1.82
N LYS A 137 -16.39 -15.51 0.71
CA LYS A 137 -17.00 -14.18 0.61
C LYS A 137 -16.09 -13.05 1.07
N GLN A 138 -14.78 -13.30 1.08
CA GLN A 138 -13.76 -12.37 1.55
C GLN A 138 -12.58 -12.25 0.60
N ASN A 139 -12.08 -13.39 0.11
CA ASN A 139 -10.89 -13.45 -0.73
C ASN A 139 -11.26 -13.80 -2.16
N GLY A 140 -10.46 -13.36 -3.12
CA GLY A 140 -10.71 -13.69 -4.53
C GLY A 140 -9.54 -13.32 -5.42
N PHE A 141 -9.73 -13.61 -6.70
CA PHE A 141 -8.78 -13.30 -7.76
C PHE A 141 -9.49 -12.48 -8.83
N GLN A 142 -8.82 -11.49 -9.37
CA GLN A 142 -9.26 -10.72 -10.53
C GLN A 142 -8.37 -11.01 -11.73
N PHE A 143 -8.98 -11.10 -12.91
CA PHE A 143 -8.31 -11.12 -14.20
C PHE A 143 -9.01 -10.12 -15.11
N LEU A 144 -8.27 -9.12 -15.56
CA LEU A 144 -8.78 -7.99 -16.34
C LEU A 144 -8.06 -7.91 -17.68
N VAL A 145 -8.81 -7.66 -18.73
CA VAL A 145 -8.27 -7.37 -20.07
C VAL A 145 -8.86 -6.07 -20.58
N THR A 146 -7.98 -5.18 -21.02
CA THR A 146 -8.38 -3.94 -21.70
C THR A 146 -8.74 -4.19 -23.16
N SER A 147 -9.50 -3.28 -23.76
CA SER A 147 -9.80 -3.30 -25.20
C SER A 147 -8.55 -3.23 -26.10
N ALA A 148 -7.38 -2.88 -25.55
CA ALA A 148 -6.07 -2.92 -26.19
C ALA A 148 -5.28 -4.22 -25.92
N ASN A 149 -5.92 -5.25 -25.35
CA ASN A 149 -5.32 -6.52 -24.93
C ASN A 149 -4.15 -6.37 -23.96
N VAL A 150 -4.23 -5.41 -23.06
CA VAL A 150 -3.31 -5.30 -21.91
C VAL A 150 -3.95 -6.02 -20.73
N GLN A 151 -3.19 -6.88 -20.06
CA GLN A 151 -3.62 -7.65 -18.92
C GLN A 151 -3.39 -6.89 -17.62
N SER A 152 -4.29 -7.11 -16.65
CA SER A 152 -4.11 -6.76 -15.25
C SER A 152 -4.66 -7.89 -14.39
N ASP A 153 -4.02 -8.19 -13.28
CA ASP A 153 -4.47 -9.18 -12.32
C ASP A 153 -4.31 -8.66 -10.88
N ALA A 154 -5.19 -9.10 -10.02
CA ALA A 154 -5.14 -8.68 -8.62
C ALA A 154 -5.68 -9.77 -7.69
N LYS A 155 -5.23 -9.74 -6.43
CA LYS A 155 -5.75 -10.57 -5.36
C LYS A 155 -6.61 -9.77 -4.41
N LEU A 156 -7.84 -10.21 -4.22
CA LEU A 156 -8.81 -9.57 -3.33
C LEU A 156 -8.67 -10.11 -1.91
N SER A 157 -8.72 -9.23 -0.92
CA SER A 157 -8.76 -9.60 0.49
C SER A 157 -9.44 -8.51 1.33
N PRO A 158 -9.92 -8.83 2.55
CA PRO A 158 -10.57 -7.83 3.43
C PRO A 158 -9.66 -6.69 3.87
N THR A 159 -8.35 -6.88 3.81
CA THR A 159 -7.34 -5.91 4.27
C THR A 159 -6.90 -4.93 3.20
N VAL A 160 -7.17 -5.24 1.93
CA VAL A 160 -6.88 -4.33 0.82
C VAL A 160 -8.07 -3.39 0.64
N GLN A 161 -7.84 -2.09 0.79
CA GLN A 161 -8.87 -1.09 0.52
C GLN A 161 -9.14 -1.05 -0.98
N VAL A 162 -10.43 -1.10 -1.34
CA VAL A 162 -10.89 -0.96 -2.71
C VAL A 162 -11.27 0.50 -2.91
N ASP A 163 -10.43 1.24 -3.61
CA ASP A 163 -10.74 2.60 -4.06
C ASP A 163 -11.52 2.56 -5.38
N PHE A 164 -12.02 3.72 -5.80
CA PHE A 164 -12.80 3.87 -7.03
C PHE A 164 -12.03 3.32 -8.24
N GLY A 165 -12.46 2.16 -8.76
CA GLY A 165 -11.88 1.52 -9.95
C GLY A 165 -10.66 0.63 -9.67
N GLN A 166 -10.16 0.57 -8.43
CA GLN A 166 -9.10 -0.35 -8.03
C GLN A 166 -9.67 -1.55 -7.28
N PHE A 167 -9.33 -2.74 -7.73
CA PHE A 167 -9.74 -3.99 -7.11
C PHE A 167 -8.50 -4.74 -6.64
N GLY A 168 -8.38 -4.96 -5.34
CA GLY A 168 -7.38 -5.83 -4.77
C GLY A 168 -5.93 -5.36 -4.89
N ASP A 169 -5.04 -6.30 -4.62
CA ASP A 169 -3.59 -6.15 -4.66
C ASP A 169 -3.06 -6.55 -6.04
N LYS A 170 -2.72 -5.57 -6.87
CA LYS A 170 -2.15 -5.72 -8.23
C LYS A 170 -0.67 -6.12 -8.23
N THR A 171 -0.04 -6.21 -7.08
CA THR A 171 1.34 -6.72 -7.01
C THR A 171 1.40 -8.25 -7.14
N TRP A 172 0.26 -8.93 -7.02
CA TRP A 172 0.13 -10.35 -7.31
C TRP A 172 0.12 -10.59 -8.82
N GLU A 173 1.06 -11.41 -9.29
CA GLU A 173 1.26 -11.70 -10.71
C GLU A 173 0.79 -13.12 -11.07
N ALA A 174 -0.02 -13.22 -12.09
CA ALA A 174 -0.48 -14.49 -12.68
C ALA A 174 0.02 -14.65 -14.12
N VAL A 175 0.22 -15.91 -14.51
CA VAL A 175 0.56 -16.27 -15.90
C VAL A 175 -0.65 -16.88 -16.57
N TRP A 176 -1.31 -16.13 -17.46
CA TRP A 176 -2.54 -16.50 -18.14
C TRP A 176 -2.61 -15.92 -19.56
N ASN A 177 -3.52 -16.43 -20.39
CA ASN A 177 -3.65 -16.03 -21.78
C ASN A 177 -4.90 -15.18 -21.99
N SER A 178 -4.81 -14.17 -22.82
CA SER A 178 -5.94 -13.41 -23.34
C SER A 178 -5.75 -13.03 -24.81
N GLN A 179 -6.85 -12.86 -25.48
CA GLN A 179 -6.89 -12.28 -26.82
C GLN A 179 -8.13 -11.41 -26.99
N VAL A 180 -7.95 -10.29 -27.69
CA VAL A 180 -9.02 -9.33 -27.98
C VAL A 180 -9.11 -9.14 -29.47
N SER A 181 -10.35 -9.17 -30.02
CA SER A 181 -10.61 -8.78 -31.40
C SER A 181 -11.73 -7.74 -31.47
N MET A 182 -11.61 -6.83 -32.45
CA MET A 182 -12.65 -5.85 -32.76
C MET A 182 -13.59 -6.40 -33.82
N LYS A 183 -14.91 -6.25 -33.59
CA LYS A 183 -15.98 -6.63 -34.54
C LYS A 183 -16.74 -5.38 -34.95
N ASN A 184 -17.58 -5.47 -35.97
CA ASN A 184 -18.32 -4.31 -36.51
C ASN A 184 -19.25 -3.65 -35.47
N ASP A 185 -19.72 -4.41 -34.49
CA ASP A 185 -20.71 -4.04 -33.49
C ASP A 185 -20.21 -4.18 -32.05
N GLY A 186 -18.88 -4.26 -31.87
CA GLY A 186 -18.29 -4.37 -30.54
C GLY A 186 -16.89 -4.98 -30.53
N TRP A 187 -16.57 -5.67 -29.48
CA TRP A 187 -15.29 -6.36 -29.28
C TRP A 187 -15.47 -7.65 -28.48
N ILE A 188 -14.59 -8.60 -28.75
CA ILE A 188 -14.58 -9.90 -28.10
C ILE A 188 -13.34 -10.00 -27.22
N VAL A 189 -13.51 -10.64 -26.08
CA VAL A 189 -12.44 -11.06 -25.16
C VAL A 189 -12.49 -12.57 -25.02
N GLU A 190 -11.36 -13.23 -25.22
CA GLU A 190 -11.14 -14.61 -24.77
C GLU A 190 -10.04 -14.65 -23.73
N MET A 191 -10.27 -15.44 -22.67
CA MET A 191 -9.31 -15.66 -21.60
C MET A 191 -9.16 -17.16 -21.33
N ARG A 192 -7.91 -17.59 -21.10
CA ARG A 192 -7.58 -18.90 -20.53
C ARG A 192 -6.82 -18.68 -19.24
N ILE A 193 -7.41 -19.04 -18.11
CA ILE A 193 -6.88 -18.85 -16.77
C ILE A 193 -6.48 -20.22 -16.20
N PRO A 194 -5.18 -20.56 -16.22
CA PRO A 194 -4.70 -21.86 -15.76
C PRO A 194 -4.88 -22.03 -14.25
N TYR A 195 -5.16 -23.24 -13.78
CA TYR A 195 -5.20 -23.56 -12.35
C TYR A 195 -3.84 -23.42 -11.66
N LEU A 196 -2.76 -23.28 -12.41
CA LEU A 196 -1.46 -22.83 -11.88
C LEU A 196 -1.57 -21.49 -11.12
N SER A 197 -2.42 -20.59 -11.60
CA SER A 197 -2.65 -19.26 -11.03
C SER A 197 -3.78 -19.21 -10.00
N LEU A 198 -4.54 -20.26 -9.81
CA LEU A 198 -5.67 -20.33 -8.88
C LEU A 198 -5.39 -21.30 -7.73
N ARG A 199 -5.88 -20.95 -6.54
CA ARG A 199 -5.90 -21.84 -5.38
C ARG A 199 -7.35 -22.10 -4.99
N PHE A 200 -7.70 -23.35 -4.74
CA PHE A 200 -9.05 -23.77 -4.39
C PHE A 200 -9.04 -25.01 -3.50
N PRO A 201 -10.11 -25.31 -2.76
CA PRO A 201 -10.21 -26.51 -1.92
C PRO A 201 -10.28 -27.76 -2.79
N LYS A 202 -9.82 -28.89 -2.25
CA LYS A 202 -9.98 -30.19 -2.88
C LYS A 202 -11.38 -30.74 -2.56
N ALA A 203 -12.24 -30.78 -3.55
CA ALA A 203 -13.57 -31.36 -3.42
C ALA A 203 -14.05 -31.91 -4.77
N ASP A 204 -14.87 -33.00 -4.75
CA ASP A 204 -15.40 -33.61 -5.96
C ASP A 204 -16.37 -32.69 -6.71
N ILE A 205 -17.15 -31.93 -5.97
CA ILE A 205 -18.06 -30.90 -6.50
C ILE A 205 -17.77 -29.59 -5.77
N GLN A 206 -17.52 -28.54 -6.53
CA GLN A 206 -17.20 -27.23 -5.98
C GLN A 206 -18.22 -26.18 -6.43
N THR A 207 -18.41 -25.18 -5.57
CA THR A 207 -19.12 -23.94 -5.89
C THR A 207 -18.16 -22.80 -5.61
N TRP A 208 -17.94 -21.94 -6.59
CA TRP A 208 -17.12 -20.73 -6.46
C TRP A 208 -17.99 -19.49 -6.49
N GLY A 209 -17.57 -18.42 -5.86
CA GLY A 209 -18.10 -17.09 -6.16
C GLY A 209 -17.56 -16.64 -7.52
N VAL A 210 -18.42 -16.05 -8.36
CA VAL A 210 -18.02 -15.51 -9.66
C VAL A 210 -18.66 -14.14 -9.90
N GLN A 211 -17.89 -13.22 -10.49
CA GLN A 211 -18.39 -11.92 -10.90
C GLN A 211 -17.77 -11.51 -12.23
N PHE A 212 -18.54 -10.79 -13.04
CA PHE A 212 -18.08 -10.19 -14.28
C PHE A 212 -18.34 -8.69 -14.23
N LEU A 213 -17.36 -7.92 -14.65
CA LEU A 213 -17.42 -6.46 -14.76
C LEU A 213 -17.12 -6.05 -16.19
N ARG A 214 -17.99 -5.24 -16.75
CA ARG A 214 -17.69 -4.39 -17.90
C ARG A 214 -17.50 -2.96 -17.45
N PHE A 215 -16.37 -2.34 -17.79
CA PHE A 215 -16.13 -0.92 -17.60
C PHE A 215 -16.17 -0.19 -18.94
N THR A 216 -17.11 0.76 -19.06
CA THR A 216 -17.27 1.60 -20.24
C THR A 216 -16.74 3.01 -19.95
N ARG A 217 -15.52 3.27 -20.38
CA ARG A 217 -14.76 4.47 -19.99
C ARG A 217 -15.43 5.79 -20.32
N ARG A 218 -16.03 5.90 -21.51
CA ARG A 218 -16.69 7.15 -21.94
C ARG A 218 -17.79 7.62 -20.97
N ASN A 219 -18.44 6.68 -20.28
CA ASN A 219 -19.49 6.96 -19.29
C ASN A 219 -18.98 6.88 -17.87
N ASN A 220 -17.72 6.45 -17.64
CA ASN A 220 -17.20 5.95 -16.35
C ASN A 220 -18.15 4.93 -15.73
N GLU A 221 -18.72 4.04 -16.55
CA GLU A 221 -19.75 3.09 -16.14
C GLU A 221 -19.12 1.76 -15.74
N SER A 222 -19.44 1.33 -14.51
CA SER A 222 -19.13 -0.02 -14.02
C SER A 222 -20.43 -0.81 -13.96
N SER A 223 -20.54 -1.85 -14.79
CA SER A 223 -21.71 -2.73 -14.88
C SER A 223 -21.32 -4.16 -14.56
N TYR A 224 -22.07 -4.78 -13.66
CA TYR A 224 -21.79 -6.11 -13.13
C TYR A 224 -22.88 -7.12 -13.50
N TRP A 225 -22.48 -8.38 -13.71
CA TRP A 225 -23.41 -9.47 -13.95
C TRP A 225 -24.25 -9.77 -12.70
N SER A 226 -23.65 -10.04 -11.54
CA SER A 226 -24.36 -10.05 -10.26
C SER A 226 -24.40 -8.62 -9.71
N PRO A 227 -25.58 -8.05 -9.41
CA PRO A 227 -25.69 -6.65 -9.03
C PRO A 227 -24.85 -6.31 -7.80
N VAL A 228 -23.95 -5.33 -7.94
CA VAL A 228 -23.14 -4.80 -6.84
C VAL A 228 -23.76 -3.50 -6.35
N LYS A 229 -24.17 -3.51 -5.08
CA LYS A 229 -24.79 -2.38 -4.39
C LYS A 229 -23.73 -1.64 -3.57
N PRO A 230 -23.39 -0.39 -3.91
CA PRO A 230 -22.33 0.37 -3.21
C PRO A 230 -22.67 0.68 -1.75
N GLU A 231 -23.96 0.67 -1.37
CA GLU A 231 -24.39 0.85 0.02
C GLU A 231 -24.12 -0.36 0.92
N ILE A 232 -23.80 -1.53 0.33
CA ILE A 232 -23.47 -2.75 1.08
C ILE A 232 -21.96 -2.84 1.23
N SER A 233 -21.46 -2.92 2.45
CA SER A 233 -20.04 -3.10 2.72
C SER A 233 -19.51 -4.42 2.18
N GLY A 234 -18.38 -4.36 1.47
CA GLY A 234 -17.68 -5.49 0.85
C GLY A 234 -18.08 -5.70 -0.60
N PHE A 235 -17.18 -6.35 -1.33
CA PHE A 235 -17.33 -6.61 -2.76
C PHE A 235 -17.52 -8.11 -3.04
N VAL A 236 -16.61 -8.96 -2.55
CA VAL A 236 -16.64 -10.43 -2.79
C VAL A 236 -17.92 -11.10 -2.24
N ASN A 237 -18.49 -10.56 -1.16
CA ASN A 237 -19.75 -11.05 -0.59
C ASN A 237 -21.00 -10.79 -1.45
N GLN A 238 -20.85 -10.04 -2.56
CA GLN A 238 -21.93 -9.73 -3.51
C GLN A 238 -21.77 -10.47 -4.85
N PHE A 239 -20.82 -11.41 -4.94
CA PHE A 239 -20.62 -12.23 -6.13
C PHE A 239 -21.81 -13.18 -6.34
N GLY A 240 -22.06 -13.52 -7.61
CA GLY A 240 -22.87 -14.64 -7.99
C GLY A 240 -22.17 -15.97 -7.75
N GLU A 241 -22.82 -17.07 -8.04
CA GLU A 241 -22.28 -18.41 -7.81
C GLU A 241 -22.03 -19.16 -9.13
N LEU A 242 -20.85 -19.75 -9.25
CA LEU A 242 -20.49 -20.72 -10.28
C LEU A 242 -20.58 -22.11 -9.65
N THR A 243 -21.64 -22.85 -10.01
CA THR A 243 -21.97 -24.12 -9.38
C THR A 243 -21.55 -25.31 -10.25
N ASN A 244 -21.55 -26.50 -9.66
CA ASN A 244 -21.37 -27.79 -10.36
C ASN A 244 -19.98 -27.94 -11.04
N LEU A 245 -18.93 -27.31 -10.47
CA LEU A 245 -17.55 -27.59 -10.88
C LEU A 245 -17.16 -28.99 -10.38
N LYS A 246 -17.11 -29.99 -11.31
CA LYS A 246 -16.91 -31.38 -10.96
C LYS A 246 -15.52 -31.91 -11.31
N ASN A 247 -14.96 -32.71 -10.40
CA ASN A 247 -13.76 -33.52 -10.62
C ASN A 247 -12.62 -32.76 -11.31
N ILE A 248 -12.28 -31.57 -10.79
CA ILE A 248 -11.11 -30.80 -11.26
C ILE A 248 -9.86 -31.50 -10.72
N GLN A 249 -8.99 -31.95 -11.61
CA GLN A 249 -7.70 -32.55 -11.28
C GLN A 249 -6.58 -31.67 -11.87
N PRO A 250 -6.17 -30.63 -11.14
CA PRO A 250 -5.17 -29.70 -11.65
C PRO A 250 -3.80 -30.41 -11.80
N PRO A 251 -3.04 -30.06 -12.82
CA PRO A 251 -1.68 -30.55 -12.98
C PRO A 251 -0.79 -30.02 -11.86
N LEU A 252 0.38 -30.67 -11.68
CA LEU A 252 1.39 -30.23 -10.72
C LEU A 252 1.73 -28.75 -10.93
N ARG A 253 1.59 -27.93 -9.89
CA ARG A 253 1.87 -26.51 -9.91
C ARG A 253 3.34 -26.26 -9.52
N LEU A 254 4.25 -26.40 -10.48
CA LEU A 254 5.67 -26.14 -10.27
C LEU A 254 6.20 -25.23 -11.37
N SER A 255 6.73 -24.10 -10.96
CA SER A 255 7.37 -23.16 -11.87
C SER A 255 8.69 -22.61 -11.30
N PHE A 256 9.58 -22.24 -12.21
CA PHE A 256 10.87 -21.64 -11.94
C PHE A 256 10.99 -20.35 -12.72
N SER A 257 11.52 -19.31 -12.11
CA SER A 257 11.82 -18.04 -12.77
C SER A 257 13.28 -17.68 -12.52
N PRO A 258 14.26 -18.38 -13.16
CA PRO A 258 15.64 -17.98 -13.11
C PRO A 258 15.81 -16.59 -13.71
N TYR A 259 16.70 -15.81 -13.13
CA TYR A 259 17.07 -14.53 -13.67
C TYR A 259 18.58 -14.30 -13.66
N VAL A 260 19.03 -13.49 -14.59
CA VAL A 260 20.38 -12.97 -14.65
C VAL A 260 20.30 -11.47 -14.82
N SER A 261 21.07 -10.74 -14.04
CA SER A 261 21.23 -9.30 -14.22
C SER A 261 22.70 -8.92 -14.33
N THR A 262 22.97 -7.93 -15.17
CA THR A 262 24.27 -7.33 -15.32
C THR A 262 24.12 -5.82 -15.46
N GLY A 263 25.14 -5.09 -15.07
CA GLY A 263 25.09 -3.64 -15.16
C GLY A 263 26.42 -2.99 -14.83
N PHE A 264 26.42 -1.70 -15.03
CA PHE A 264 27.56 -0.84 -14.75
C PHE A 264 27.08 0.34 -13.89
N ARG A 265 27.77 0.54 -12.76
CA ARG A 265 27.54 1.67 -11.86
C ARG A 265 28.78 2.54 -11.80
N SER A 266 28.60 3.85 -11.89
CA SER A 266 29.62 4.86 -11.70
C SER A 266 29.12 5.82 -10.60
N SER A 267 29.73 5.78 -9.43
CA SER A 267 29.37 6.61 -8.29
C SER A 267 30.48 7.62 -7.99
N PRO A 268 30.18 8.90 -7.70
CA PRO A 268 31.19 9.87 -7.32
C PRO A 268 31.93 9.45 -6.04
N GLU A 269 33.21 9.73 -6.00
CA GLU A 269 34.07 9.65 -4.80
C GLU A 269 34.85 10.95 -4.67
N LYS A 270 35.49 11.18 -3.52
CA LYS A 270 36.26 12.39 -3.23
C LYS A 270 37.24 12.75 -4.38
N ASN A 271 37.90 11.75 -4.97
CA ASN A 271 38.88 11.90 -6.04
C ASN A 271 38.48 11.13 -7.32
N GLY A 272 37.31 11.41 -7.90
CA GLY A 272 36.90 10.80 -9.16
C GLY A 272 35.61 9.99 -9.10
N PHE A 273 35.60 8.83 -9.71
CA PHE A 273 34.42 7.94 -9.76
C PHE A 273 34.82 6.51 -9.43
N ASN A 274 34.07 5.87 -8.54
CA ASN A 274 34.09 4.44 -8.34
C ASN A 274 33.25 3.76 -9.43
N LYS A 275 33.90 2.92 -10.22
CA LYS A 275 33.29 2.18 -11.33
C LYS A 275 33.12 0.72 -10.93
N THR A 276 31.87 0.28 -10.80
CA THR A 276 31.54 -1.08 -10.38
C THR A 276 30.77 -1.81 -11.46
N TRP A 277 31.23 -3.00 -11.82
CA TRP A 277 30.45 -3.91 -12.65
C TRP A 277 29.54 -4.76 -11.79
N LEU A 278 28.23 -4.61 -11.99
CA LEU A 278 27.18 -5.35 -11.29
C LEU A 278 26.96 -6.69 -11.99
N ARG A 279 26.95 -7.77 -11.23
CA ARG A 279 26.60 -9.11 -11.72
C ARG A 279 25.79 -9.80 -10.65
N ASN A 280 24.61 -10.23 -11.01
CA ASN A 280 23.73 -10.91 -10.09
C ASN A 280 22.94 -11.99 -10.84
N GLY A 281 22.56 -13.05 -10.14
CA GLY A 281 21.74 -14.12 -10.68
C GLY A 281 21.06 -14.84 -9.53
N GLY A 282 19.84 -15.23 -9.75
CA GLY A 282 19.04 -15.90 -8.76
C GLY A 282 17.87 -16.63 -9.41
N MET A 283 16.96 -17.11 -8.58
CA MET A 283 15.82 -17.87 -9.05
C MET A 283 14.67 -17.74 -8.07
N ASP A 284 13.47 -17.50 -8.62
CA ASP A 284 12.24 -17.68 -7.88
C ASP A 284 11.64 -19.06 -8.18
N ILE A 285 11.17 -19.74 -7.15
CA ILE A 285 10.56 -21.06 -7.22
C ILE A 285 9.16 -20.96 -6.64
N LYS A 286 8.17 -21.43 -7.38
CA LYS A 286 6.80 -21.53 -6.91
C LYS A 286 6.33 -22.97 -7.05
N TYR A 287 6.00 -23.59 -5.91
CA TYR A 287 5.58 -24.99 -5.84
C TYR A 287 4.25 -25.12 -5.11
N GLY A 288 3.21 -25.58 -5.79
CA GLY A 288 1.94 -25.98 -5.16
C GLY A 288 2.07 -27.37 -4.57
N LEU A 289 2.11 -27.47 -3.22
CA LEU A 289 2.14 -28.76 -2.55
C LEU A 289 0.87 -29.56 -2.81
N ASN A 290 -0.27 -28.85 -2.86
CA ASN A 290 -1.58 -29.37 -3.25
C ASN A 290 -2.39 -28.22 -3.85
N GLU A 291 -3.67 -28.37 -4.08
CA GLU A 291 -4.56 -27.39 -4.69
C GLU A 291 -4.66 -26.10 -3.85
N SER A 292 -4.48 -26.20 -2.54
CA SER A 292 -4.69 -25.13 -1.55
C SER A 292 -3.43 -24.44 -1.08
N PHE A 293 -2.32 -25.15 -0.99
CA PHE A 293 -1.07 -24.66 -0.40
C PHE A 293 0.03 -24.47 -1.43
N THR A 294 0.78 -23.39 -1.26
CA THR A 294 1.92 -23.03 -2.13
C THR A 294 3.14 -22.69 -1.30
N PHE A 295 4.28 -23.14 -1.77
CA PHE A 295 5.60 -22.79 -1.30
C PHE A 295 6.24 -21.87 -2.35
N ASP A 296 6.58 -20.64 -1.95
CA ASP A 296 7.28 -19.65 -2.77
C ASP A 296 8.65 -19.40 -2.15
N ALA A 297 9.71 -19.49 -2.93
CA ALA A 297 11.07 -19.22 -2.47
C ALA A 297 11.80 -18.32 -3.45
N THR A 298 12.61 -17.40 -2.94
CA THR A 298 13.55 -16.61 -3.72
C THR A 298 14.97 -16.84 -3.23
N LEU A 299 15.88 -17.09 -4.16
CA LEU A 299 17.29 -17.31 -3.91
C LEU A 299 18.10 -16.14 -4.48
N ILE A 300 18.90 -15.48 -3.64
CA ILE A 300 19.78 -14.36 -3.99
C ILE A 300 18.99 -13.27 -4.74
N PRO A 301 17.96 -12.66 -4.15
CA PRO A 301 17.13 -11.68 -4.85
C PRO A 301 17.92 -10.42 -5.21
N ASP A 302 17.69 -9.91 -6.43
CA ASP A 302 18.21 -8.63 -6.90
C ASP A 302 17.12 -7.56 -6.88
N PHE A 303 17.35 -6.50 -6.14
CA PHE A 303 16.41 -5.38 -5.97
C PHE A 303 16.86 -4.10 -6.69
N GLY A 304 17.89 -4.16 -7.54
CA GLY A 304 18.47 -3.00 -8.22
C GLY A 304 17.53 -2.30 -9.22
N GLN A 305 16.51 -3.00 -9.72
CA GLN A 305 15.65 -2.52 -10.81
C GLN A 305 14.25 -2.07 -10.35
N VAL A 306 14.16 -1.46 -9.19
CA VAL A 306 12.94 -0.80 -8.71
C VAL A 306 13.08 0.72 -8.80
N VAL A 307 11.95 1.42 -8.95
CA VAL A 307 11.91 2.89 -8.95
C VAL A 307 12.51 3.42 -7.63
N SER A 308 13.25 4.51 -7.73
CA SER A 308 13.88 5.16 -6.57
C SER A 308 12.84 5.68 -5.58
N ASP A 309 13.12 5.54 -4.28
CA ASP A 309 12.24 6.01 -3.21
C ASP A 309 12.12 7.55 -3.21
N ASN A 310 10.96 8.04 -2.77
CA ASN A 310 10.69 9.47 -2.59
C ASN A 310 11.26 9.97 -1.26
N VAL A 311 12.57 10.03 -1.14
CA VAL A 311 13.23 10.59 0.04
C VAL A 311 12.93 12.10 0.15
N ILE A 312 12.76 12.58 1.39
CA ILE A 312 12.54 14.00 1.74
C ILE A 312 13.49 14.41 2.88
N ASN A 313 13.64 15.70 3.06
CA ASN A 313 14.26 16.24 4.28
C ASN A 313 13.27 16.08 5.45
N ASN A 314 13.50 15.09 6.30
CA ASN A 314 12.57 14.73 7.37
C ASN A 314 12.93 15.42 8.69
N LEU A 315 12.29 16.54 8.95
CA LEU A 315 12.44 17.29 10.19
C LEU A 315 11.60 16.73 11.35
N THR A 316 10.67 15.80 11.08
CA THR A 316 9.80 15.22 12.09
C THR A 316 10.52 14.15 12.94
N PRO A 317 10.05 13.82 14.14
CA PRO A 317 10.59 12.71 14.93
C PRO A 317 10.27 11.33 14.36
N TYR A 318 9.42 11.25 13.34
CA TYR A 318 8.87 10.01 12.82
C TYR A 318 9.69 9.46 11.66
N GLU A 319 9.88 8.16 11.64
CA GLU A 319 10.50 7.45 10.50
C GLU A 319 9.65 7.59 9.24
N GLN A 320 10.28 7.91 8.10
CA GLN A 320 9.61 7.90 6.81
C GLN A 320 9.30 6.46 6.37
N LYS A 321 8.03 6.17 6.10
CA LYS A 321 7.59 4.87 5.59
C LYS A 321 7.67 4.84 4.06
N PHE A 322 8.33 3.84 3.51
CA PHE A 322 8.44 3.63 2.06
C PHE A 322 7.53 2.49 1.60
N THR A 323 6.98 2.63 0.40
CA THR A 323 6.21 1.56 -0.25
C THR A 323 7.15 0.41 -0.63
N GLU A 324 6.68 -0.83 -0.47
CA GLU A 324 7.39 -2.00 -0.94
C GLU A 324 7.22 -2.16 -2.46
N ASN A 325 8.32 -2.24 -3.20
CA ASN A 325 8.35 -2.38 -4.65
C ASN A 325 9.05 -3.68 -5.11
N ARG A 326 9.53 -4.50 -4.18
CA ARG A 326 10.23 -5.76 -4.47
C ARG A 326 9.21 -6.90 -4.65
N PRO A 327 9.11 -7.54 -5.84
CA PRO A 327 8.00 -8.46 -6.16
C PRO A 327 7.80 -9.59 -5.15
N PHE A 328 8.88 -10.21 -4.67
CA PHE A 328 8.76 -11.28 -3.68
C PHE A 328 8.07 -10.84 -2.39
N PHE A 329 8.26 -9.59 -1.94
CA PHE A 329 7.70 -9.07 -0.69
C PHE A 329 6.32 -8.44 -0.85
N THR A 330 5.83 -8.28 -2.08
CA THR A 330 4.49 -7.78 -2.36
C THR A 330 3.51 -8.89 -2.72
N GLU A 331 3.97 -9.91 -3.47
CA GLU A 331 3.12 -11.00 -3.95
C GLU A 331 2.72 -11.97 -2.82
N GLY A 332 1.44 -12.31 -2.74
CA GLY A 332 0.93 -13.35 -1.85
C GLY A 332 1.06 -13.04 -0.35
N THR A 333 1.04 -11.78 0.02
CA THR A 333 1.27 -11.31 1.40
C THR A 333 -0.01 -11.05 2.19
N GLU A 334 -1.18 -11.31 1.63
CA GLU A 334 -2.48 -11.01 2.26
C GLU A 334 -2.66 -11.63 3.66
N LEU A 335 -2.12 -12.83 3.90
CA LEU A 335 -2.13 -13.43 5.24
C LEU A 335 -1.16 -12.71 6.17
N PHE A 336 0.05 -12.40 5.70
CA PHE A 336 1.10 -11.80 6.51
C PHE A 336 0.82 -10.35 6.87
N ASN A 337 0.03 -9.65 6.05
CA ASN A 337 -0.32 -8.23 6.25
C ASN A 337 -1.53 -8.02 7.17
N LYS A 338 -2.28 -9.07 7.55
CA LYS A 338 -3.53 -8.94 8.31
C LYS A 338 -3.37 -8.21 9.64
N ALA A 339 -2.35 -8.56 10.42
CA ALA A 339 -2.06 -7.90 11.69
C ALA A 339 -1.35 -6.54 11.55
N GLY A 340 -0.95 -6.12 10.35
CA GLY A 340 -0.15 -4.91 10.15
C GLY A 340 1.25 -4.96 10.79
N LEU A 341 1.76 -6.15 11.09
CA LEU A 341 3.06 -6.37 11.73
C LEU A 341 4.18 -6.71 10.73
N PHE A 342 3.89 -6.67 9.44
CA PHE A 342 4.86 -6.96 8.39
C PHE A 342 5.17 -5.71 7.56
N TYR A 343 6.30 -5.10 7.84
CA TYR A 343 6.90 -4.05 7.04
C TYR A 343 8.17 -4.61 6.40
N SER A 344 8.05 -5.18 5.23
CA SER A 344 9.10 -5.94 4.52
C SER A 344 10.38 -5.14 4.26
N ARG A 345 10.30 -3.80 4.24
CA ARG A 345 11.47 -2.90 4.11
C ARG A 345 12.45 -3.00 5.29
N ARG A 346 12.05 -3.63 6.41
CA ARG A 346 12.99 -3.99 7.49
C ARG A 346 14.02 -5.03 7.05
N ILE A 347 13.63 -5.89 6.10
CA ILE A 347 14.52 -6.94 5.55
C ILE A 347 15.34 -6.36 4.42
N GLY A 348 16.66 -6.40 4.55
CA GLY A 348 17.58 -5.85 3.54
C GLY A 348 17.78 -4.33 3.62
N ARG A 349 17.42 -3.70 4.75
CA ARG A 349 17.63 -2.26 5.00
C ARG A 349 19.11 -1.88 5.01
N ILE A 350 19.40 -0.59 5.14
CA ILE A 350 20.74 -0.08 5.45
C ILE A 350 21.22 -0.73 6.76
N PRO A 351 22.45 -1.30 6.82
CA PRO A 351 23.01 -1.86 8.05
C PRO A 351 22.96 -0.87 9.22
N THR A 352 22.62 -1.36 10.41
CA THR A 352 22.44 -0.52 11.61
C THR A 352 23.70 0.26 11.99
N GLY A 353 24.88 -0.33 11.76
CA GLY A 353 26.18 0.30 12.01
C GLY A 353 26.71 1.19 10.87
N TYR A 354 25.97 1.36 9.76
CA TYR A 354 26.44 2.11 8.59
C TYR A 354 26.85 3.55 8.92
N PHE A 355 25.94 4.28 9.58
CA PHE A 355 26.18 5.68 9.95
C PHE A 355 27.19 5.81 11.09
N SER A 356 27.27 4.87 12.01
CA SER A 356 28.29 4.88 13.08
C SER A 356 29.71 4.78 12.52
N VAL A 357 29.91 3.97 11.47
CA VAL A 357 31.22 3.89 10.78
C VAL A 357 31.54 5.21 10.08
N ARG A 358 30.56 5.87 9.45
CA ARG A 358 30.78 7.21 8.84
C ARG A 358 31.16 8.23 9.91
N SER A 359 30.39 8.35 10.99
CA SER A 359 30.70 9.27 12.09
C SER A 359 32.07 9.01 12.72
N MET A 360 32.49 7.74 12.83
CA MET A 360 33.83 7.38 13.33
C MET A 360 34.94 7.93 12.42
N VAL A 361 34.78 7.77 11.11
CA VAL A 361 35.77 8.24 10.12
C VAL A 361 35.74 9.76 9.98
N ASP A 362 34.57 10.40 10.09
CA ASP A 362 34.44 11.88 10.07
C ASP A 362 35.09 12.52 11.31
N ALA A 363 35.12 11.79 12.45
CA ALA A 363 35.73 12.24 13.69
C ALA A 363 37.26 12.06 13.72
N ASP A 364 37.85 11.18 12.91
CA ASP A 364 39.27 10.90 12.87
C ASP A 364 39.84 11.01 11.44
N PRO A 365 40.61 12.09 11.12
CA PRO A 365 41.19 12.31 9.80
C PRO A 365 42.16 11.21 9.34
N ASN A 366 42.70 10.39 10.27
CA ASN A 366 43.58 9.28 9.94
C ASN A 366 42.82 8.04 9.40
N LEU A 367 41.50 7.98 9.59
CA LEU A 367 40.71 6.87 9.11
C LEU A 367 40.17 7.13 7.69
N GLU A 368 40.00 6.06 6.96
CA GLU A 368 39.47 6.05 5.60
C GLU A 368 38.54 4.86 5.40
N ILE A 369 37.34 5.10 4.84
CA ILE A 369 36.41 4.03 4.47
C ILE A 369 36.88 3.37 3.18
N ILE A 370 37.29 2.09 3.23
CA ILE A 370 37.56 1.27 2.03
C ILE A 370 36.25 0.70 1.48
N LYS A 371 35.35 0.25 2.38
CA LYS A 371 34.06 -0.34 2.04
C LYS A 371 33.09 -0.16 3.20
N ASN A 372 31.92 0.38 2.94
CA ASN A 372 30.81 0.42 3.89
C ASN A 372 29.51 0.10 3.13
N PRO A 373 29.03 -1.17 3.19
CA PRO A 373 27.84 -1.56 2.44
C PRO A 373 26.61 -0.81 2.93
N SER A 374 25.85 -0.20 2.02
CA SER A 374 24.59 0.54 2.31
C SER A 374 23.33 -0.31 2.21
N VAL A 375 23.46 -1.61 1.90
CA VAL A 375 22.34 -2.55 1.78
C VAL A 375 22.73 -3.87 2.43
N THR A 376 21.86 -4.41 3.27
CA THR A 376 22.02 -5.73 3.87
C THR A 376 21.64 -6.81 2.85
N GLN A 377 22.58 -7.70 2.54
CA GLN A 377 22.36 -8.76 1.56
C GLN A 377 21.39 -9.82 2.09
N LEU A 378 20.34 -10.12 1.32
CA LEU A 378 19.44 -11.24 1.59
C LEU A 378 20.01 -12.53 0.99
N TYR A 379 20.12 -13.60 1.81
CA TYR A 379 20.51 -14.92 1.33
C TYR A 379 19.34 -15.63 0.65
N ASN A 380 18.22 -15.72 1.36
CA ASN A 380 17.00 -16.32 0.85
C ASN A 380 15.77 -15.75 1.58
N ALA A 381 14.62 -15.90 0.95
CA ALA A 381 13.35 -15.75 1.62
C ALA A 381 12.36 -16.81 1.11
N ILE A 382 11.50 -17.28 2.00
CA ILE A 382 10.57 -18.39 1.78
C ILE A 382 9.20 -17.96 2.33
N LYS A 383 8.16 -18.26 1.55
CA LYS A 383 6.75 -18.15 1.98
C LYS A 383 6.08 -19.49 1.75
N PHE A 384 5.44 -20.01 2.78
CA PHE A 384 4.47 -21.09 2.70
C PHE A 384 3.11 -20.53 3.06
N SER A 385 2.12 -20.64 2.18
CA SER A 385 0.79 -20.10 2.46
C SER A 385 -0.30 -20.88 1.76
N GLY A 386 -1.45 -20.95 2.39
CA GLY A 386 -2.63 -21.60 1.84
C GLY A 386 -3.81 -21.54 2.78
N ARG A 387 -4.92 -22.18 2.37
CA ARG A 387 -6.13 -22.23 3.17
C ARG A 387 -6.74 -23.64 3.09
N THR A 388 -7.08 -24.20 4.24
CA THR A 388 -7.73 -25.52 4.33
C THR A 388 -9.18 -25.47 3.85
N ASP A 389 -9.81 -26.63 3.65
CA ASP A 389 -11.23 -26.75 3.30
C ASP A 389 -12.14 -26.20 4.40
N GLN A 390 -11.68 -26.20 5.65
CA GLN A 390 -12.36 -25.56 6.79
C GLN A 390 -12.12 -24.06 6.86
N LYS A 391 -11.52 -23.47 5.82
CA LYS A 391 -11.24 -22.04 5.68
C LYS A 391 -10.22 -21.48 6.71
N LEU A 392 -9.37 -22.36 7.28
CA LEU A 392 -8.21 -21.96 8.06
C LEU A 392 -7.05 -21.60 7.13
N GLY A 393 -6.68 -20.33 7.08
CA GLY A 393 -5.47 -19.84 6.42
C GLY A 393 -4.24 -20.10 7.29
N ILE A 394 -3.19 -20.65 6.70
CA ILE A 394 -1.90 -20.85 7.35
C ILE A 394 -0.84 -20.14 6.53
N GLY A 395 -0.04 -19.29 7.18
CA GLY A 395 1.07 -18.58 6.59
C GLY A 395 2.34 -18.76 7.41
N VAL A 396 3.42 -19.15 6.75
CA VAL A 396 4.78 -19.19 7.33
C VAL A 396 5.72 -18.43 6.40
N PHE A 397 6.41 -17.45 6.94
CA PHE A 397 7.42 -16.67 6.24
C PHE A 397 8.74 -16.80 6.98
N ASN A 398 9.82 -16.96 6.22
CA ASN A 398 11.19 -16.92 6.73
C ASN A 398 12.08 -16.13 5.77
N ALA A 399 12.98 -15.32 6.30
CA ALA A 399 14.03 -14.66 5.53
C ALA A 399 15.33 -14.61 6.34
N ILE A 400 16.46 -14.78 5.67
CA ILE A 400 17.79 -14.76 6.30
C ILE A 400 18.67 -13.75 5.57
N THR A 401 19.21 -12.79 6.34
CA THR A 401 20.16 -11.80 5.83
C THR A 401 21.58 -12.09 6.30
N ALA A 402 22.54 -11.76 5.43
CA ALA A 402 23.96 -11.94 5.66
C ALA A 402 24.51 -10.97 6.73
N PRO A 403 25.54 -11.35 7.48
CA PRO A 403 26.32 -10.41 8.28
C PRO A 403 27.04 -9.43 7.36
N MET A 404 26.92 -8.13 7.65
CA MET A 404 27.54 -7.05 6.87
C MET A 404 28.74 -6.48 7.61
N HIS A 405 29.76 -6.08 6.85
CA HIS A 405 30.98 -5.54 7.44
C HIS A 405 31.48 -4.35 6.64
N ALA A 406 31.80 -3.28 7.35
CA ALA A 406 32.63 -2.22 6.84
C ALA A 406 34.11 -2.58 6.92
N LYS A 407 34.92 -1.96 6.06
CA LYS A 407 36.39 -1.98 6.11
C LYS A 407 36.91 -0.56 6.16
N ILE A 408 37.63 -0.24 7.19
CA ILE A 408 38.30 1.05 7.37
C ILE A 408 39.81 0.84 7.36
N ARG A 409 40.52 1.84 6.86
CA ARG A 409 41.99 1.84 6.85
C ARG A 409 42.50 2.95 7.74
N ASP A 410 43.46 2.69 8.58
CA ASP A 410 44.29 3.71 9.19
C ASP A 410 45.37 4.15 8.17
N ARG A 411 45.37 5.43 7.84
CA ARG A 411 46.28 6.03 6.85
C ARG A 411 47.75 6.07 7.33
N THR A 412 47.92 6.10 8.65
CA THR A 412 49.25 6.18 9.27
C THR A 412 49.91 4.81 9.29
N THR A 413 49.19 3.77 9.73
CA THR A 413 49.70 2.42 9.88
C THR A 413 49.47 1.53 8.65
N GLY A 414 48.51 1.91 7.79
CA GLY A 414 48.04 1.08 6.67
C GLY A 414 47.18 -0.10 7.10
N GLU A 415 46.92 -0.28 8.39
CA GLU A 415 46.10 -1.38 8.92
C GLU A 415 44.64 -1.29 8.47
N ILE A 416 44.08 -2.46 8.10
CA ILE A 416 42.67 -2.55 7.69
C ILE A 416 41.87 -3.25 8.78
N THR A 417 40.99 -2.51 9.41
CA THR A 417 40.05 -3.03 10.41
C THR A 417 38.71 -3.40 9.76
N LYS A 418 38.14 -4.53 10.17
CA LYS A 418 36.83 -5.00 9.74
C LYS A 418 35.84 -4.82 10.89
N ILE A 419 34.78 -4.03 10.65
CA ILE A 419 33.76 -3.71 11.65
C ILE A 419 32.44 -4.35 11.19
N GLU A 420 31.79 -5.15 12.03
CA GLU A 420 30.45 -5.67 11.76
C GLU A 420 29.44 -4.53 11.84
N THR A 421 28.69 -4.30 10.78
CA THR A 421 27.68 -3.23 10.66
C THR A 421 26.27 -3.77 10.73
N GLU A 422 26.05 -5.06 10.44
CA GLU A 422 24.78 -5.78 10.65
C GLU A 422 25.11 -7.24 10.96
N PRO A 423 24.52 -7.85 12.00
CA PRO A 423 24.68 -9.27 12.29
C PRO A 423 23.87 -10.13 11.32
N LEU A 424 24.20 -11.42 11.23
CA LEU A 424 23.29 -12.39 10.60
C LEU A 424 21.94 -12.33 11.31
N SER A 425 20.88 -12.15 10.54
CA SER A 425 19.52 -11.98 11.08
C SER A 425 18.54 -12.94 10.41
N ASN A 426 17.67 -13.52 11.23
CA ASN A 426 16.62 -14.45 10.80
C ASN A 426 15.24 -13.87 11.16
N TYR A 427 14.44 -13.61 10.14
CA TYR A 427 13.10 -13.01 10.24
C TYR A 427 12.06 -14.09 10.01
N ASN A 428 11.08 -14.21 10.91
CA ASN A 428 10.04 -15.22 10.86
C ASN A 428 8.66 -14.59 11.07
N ILE A 429 7.64 -15.09 10.35
CA ILE A 429 6.24 -14.77 10.58
C ILE A 429 5.43 -16.08 10.55
N LEU A 430 4.56 -16.25 11.50
CA LEU A 430 3.57 -17.33 11.56
C LEU A 430 2.17 -16.72 11.64
N VAL A 431 1.25 -17.19 10.79
CA VAL A 431 -0.14 -16.71 10.75
C VAL A 431 -1.09 -17.89 10.74
N PHE A 432 -2.12 -17.79 11.59
CA PHE A 432 -3.33 -18.61 11.53
C PHE A 432 -4.54 -17.70 11.37
N ASP A 433 -5.29 -17.86 10.29
CA ASP A 433 -6.42 -17.01 9.92
C ASP A 433 -7.66 -17.83 9.70
N GLN A 434 -8.56 -17.87 10.68
CA GLN A 434 -9.83 -18.60 10.57
C GLN A 434 -10.92 -17.67 10.04
N VAL A 435 -11.41 -17.96 8.84
CA VAL A 435 -12.65 -17.37 8.34
C VAL A 435 -13.82 -17.98 9.09
N LEU A 436 -14.69 -17.11 9.59
CA LEU A 436 -15.93 -17.46 10.27
C LEU A 436 -17.11 -17.33 9.28
N LYS A 437 -18.33 -17.31 9.82
CA LYS A 437 -19.52 -17.13 9.00
C LYS A 437 -19.59 -15.73 8.37
N GLY A 438 -19.92 -15.67 7.09
CA GLY A 438 -20.01 -14.44 6.32
C GLY A 438 -18.62 -13.81 6.13
N ARG A 439 -18.48 -12.51 6.46
CA ARG A 439 -17.22 -11.75 6.33
C ARG A 439 -16.37 -11.73 7.61
N SER A 440 -16.79 -12.47 8.62
CA SER A 440 -16.12 -12.48 9.92
C SER A 440 -14.86 -13.36 9.91
N TYR A 441 -13.86 -12.97 10.66
CA TYR A 441 -12.63 -13.74 10.82
C TYR A 441 -11.96 -13.49 12.18
N ILE A 442 -11.08 -14.40 12.56
CA ILE A 442 -10.11 -14.26 13.63
C ILE A 442 -8.73 -14.66 13.11
N THR A 443 -7.71 -13.90 13.51
CA THR A 443 -6.34 -14.13 13.06
C THR A 443 -5.39 -14.09 14.25
N PHE A 444 -4.49 -15.06 14.33
CA PHE A 444 -3.32 -15.02 15.18
C PHE A 444 -2.09 -14.81 14.30
N THR A 445 -1.22 -13.86 14.67
CA THR A 445 0.04 -13.59 14.00
C THR A 445 1.16 -13.53 15.01
N ASN A 446 2.28 -14.19 14.74
CA ASN A 446 3.52 -14.02 15.49
C ASN A 446 4.63 -13.60 14.53
N THR A 447 5.37 -12.56 14.89
CA THR A 447 6.60 -12.15 14.20
C THR A 447 7.78 -12.32 15.15
N ASN A 448 8.89 -12.83 14.61
CA ASN A 448 10.09 -13.08 15.39
C ASN A 448 11.32 -12.70 14.59
N VAL A 449 12.24 -11.97 15.21
CA VAL A 449 13.54 -11.58 14.61
C VAL A 449 14.63 -12.02 15.56
N LEU A 450 15.49 -12.91 15.07
CA LEU A 450 16.66 -13.43 15.81
C LEU A 450 17.94 -12.95 15.14
N ARG A 451 18.85 -12.41 15.93
CA ARG A 451 20.14 -11.89 15.47
C ARG A 451 21.28 -12.58 16.15
N ASN A 452 22.37 -12.79 15.40
CA ASN A 452 23.56 -13.37 15.97
C ASN A 452 24.31 -12.37 16.88
N GLY A 453 24.97 -12.86 17.91
CA GLY A 453 25.79 -12.05 18.81
C GLY A 453 25.01 -11.31 19.90
N ALA A 454 25.44 -10.09 20.23
CA ALA A 454 24.85 -9.25 21.28
C ALA A 454 23.74 -8.30 20.79
N ALA A 455 23.35 -8.41 19.53
CA ALA A 455 22.27 -7.59 18.98
C ALA A 455 20.91 -7.99 19.59
N ARG A 456 19.97 -7.03 19.59
CA ARG A 456 18.63 -7.26 20.17
C ARG A 456 17.82 -8.25 19.34
N ASP A 457 17.11 -9.14 20.02
CA ASP A 457 16.08 -10.00 19.46
C ASP A 457 14.69 -9.42 19.74
N ALA A 458 13.70 -9.77 18.90
CA ALA A 458 12.35 -9.25 19.05
C ALA A 458 11.30 -10.30 18.72
N ASN A 459 10.21 -10.31 19.47
CA ASN A 459 9.02 -11.08 19.17
C ASN A 459 7.76 -10.23 19.38
N VAL A 460 6.81 -10.33 18.45
CA VAL A 460 5.49 -9.71 18.58
C VAL A 460 4.42 -10.74 18.29
N SER A 461 3.50 -10.93 19.21
CA SER A 461 2.30 -11.76 19.06
C SER A 461 1.07 -10.86 18.93
N ALA A 462 0.18 -11.18 18.00
CA ALA A 462 -1.04 -10.43 17.76
C ALA A 462 -2.24 -11.37 17.63
N PHE A 463 -3.36 -10.94 18.18
CA PHE A 463 -4.68 -11.52 17.99
C PHE A 463 -5.60 -10.45 17.43
N ASP A 464 -6.13 -10.67 16.24
CA ASP A 464 -7.03 -9.76 15.55
C ASP A 464 -8.36 -10.45 15.24
N PHE A 465 -9.47 -9.70 15.31
CA PHE A 465 -10.76 -10.19 14.89
C PHE A 465 -11.58 -9.09 14.20
N ALA A 466 -12.45 -9.52 13.28
CA ALA A 466 -13.49 -8.70 12.70
C ALA A 466 -14.79 -9.50 12.61
N LEU A 467 -15.83 -9.05 13.30
CA LEU A 467 -17.12 -9.73 13.42
C LEU A 467 -18.18 -8.87 12.77
N TYR A 468 -18.78 -9.39 11.70
CA TYR A 468 -19.86 -8.73 10.97
C TYR A 468 -21.19 -9.39 11.32
N ASN A 469 -22.26 -8.60 11.38
CA ASN A 469 -23.60 -9.17 11.41
C ASN A 469 -23.97 -9.79 10.02
N LYS A 470 -25.04 -10.60 9.95
CA LYS A 470 -25.45 -11.34 8.73
C LYS A 470 -25.60 -10.42 7.48
N LYS A 471 -26.03 -9.16 7.66
CA LYS A 471 -26.22 -8.17 6.58
C LYS A 471 -24.97 -7.33 6.29
N SER A 472 -23.83 -7.60 6.91
CA SER A 472 -22.60 -6.79 6.81
C SER A 472 -22.82 -5.30 7.10
N THR A 473 -23.80 -4.97 7.95
CA THR A 473 -24.15 -3.60 8.32
C THR A 473 -23.34 -3.11 9.50
N TYR A 474 -23.11 -3.97 10.48
CA TYR A 474 -22.36 -3.66 11.70
C TYR A 474 -21.10 -4.48 11.80
N LEU A 475 -20.05 -3.85 12.29
CA LEU A 475 -18.73 -4.42 12.52
C LEU A 475 -18.31 -4.20 13.96
N LEU A 476 -17.90 -5.28 14.63
CA LEU A 476 -17.06 -5.22 15.82
C LEU A 476 -15.67 -5.75 15.45
N GLN A 477 -14.67 -4.91 15.60
CA GLN A 477 -13.28 -5.23 15.29
C GLN A 477 -12.42 -5.01 16.52
N GLY A 478 -11.43 -5.86 16.73
CA GLY A 478 -10.46 -5.65 17.79
C GLY A 478 -9.12 -6.26 17.46
N THR A 479 -8.11 -5.75 18.17
CA THR A 479 -6.75 -6.26 18.14
C THR A 479 -6.16 -6.26 19.55
N ALA A 480 -5.33 -7.27 19.85
CA ALA A 480 -4.50 -7.32 21.03
C ALA A 480 -3.10 -7.77 20.61
N ARG A 481 -2.08 -6.97 20.91
CA ARG A 481 -0.69 -7.22 20.53
C ARG A 481 0.21 -7.14 21.75
N TYR A 482 1.23 -7.98 21.78
CA TYR A 482 2.25 -7.98 22.81
C TYR A 482 3.62 -8.08 22.14
N SER A 483 4.51 -7.14 22.46
CA SER A 483 5.91 -7.12 22.00
C SER A 483 6.84 -7.48 23.15
N LYS A 484 7.88 -8.26 22.87
CA LYS A 484 8.97 -8.58 23.79
C LYS A 484 10.29 -8.38 23.07
N ILE A 485 11.15 -7.55 23.64
CA ILE A 485 12.48 -7.25 23.14
C ILE A 485 13.51 -7.80 24.14
N TRP A 486 14.42 -8.61 23.64
CA TRP A 486 15.60 -9.08 24.37
C TRP A 486 16.82 -8.28 23.94
N SER A 487 17.39 -7.55 24.87
CA SER A 487 18.57 -6.71 24.67
C SER A 487 19.35 -6.67 26.00
N THR A 488 20.39 -5.86 26.07
CA THR A 488 21.08 -5.56 27.34
C THR A 488 20.15 -5.00 28.41
N SER A 489 19.08 -4.33 28.02
CA SER A 489 17.98 -3.87 28.88
C SER A 489 16.67 -4.37 28.27
N PRO A 490 16.20 -5.58 28.64
CA PRO A 490 14.98 -6.14 28.06
C PRO A 490 13.74 -5.35 28.47
N TYR A 491 12.78 -5.24 27.54
CA TYR A 491 11.50 -4.58 27.78
C TYR A 491 10.36 -5.26 27.03
N ASP A 492 9.13 -4.93 27.42
CA ASP A 492 7.94 -5.43 26.76
C ASP A 492 6.81 -4.42 26.79
N GLY A 493 5.90 -4.55 25.85
CA GLY A 493 4.78 -3.65 25.73
C GLY A 493 3.59 -4.27 25.04
N PHE A 494 2.48 -3.55 25.04
CA PHE A 494 1.26 -4.01 24.40
C PHE A 494 0.53 -2.90 23.65
N ASN A 495 -0.27 -3.32 22.66
CA ASN A 495 -1.26 -2.50 21.98
C ASN A 495 -2.61 -3.23 21.98
N THR A 496 -3.68 -2.50 22.27
CA THR A 496 -5.06 -3.00 22.16
C THR A 496 -5.92 -1.97 21.42
N MET A 497 -6.76 -2.45 20.50
CA MET A 497 -7.72 -1.61 19.82
C MET A 497 -9.10 -2.29 19.80
N VAL A 498 -10.15 -1.52 20.01
CA VAL A 498 -11.54 -1.93 19.82
C VAL A 498 -12.25 -0.90 18.97
N ARG A 499 -12.97 -1.35 17.94
CA ARG A 499 -13.78 -0.51 17.06
C ARG A 499 -15.16 -1.13 16.91
N PHE A 500 -16.19 -0.33 17.15
CA PHE A 500 -17.57 -0.64 16.77
C PHE A 500 -17.99 0.31 15.64
N ALA A 501 -18.59 -0.22 14.58
CA ALA A 501 -18.96 0.58 13.42
C ALA A 501 -20.25 0.10 12.74
N LYS A 502 -21.03 1.04 12.23
CA LYS A 502 -22.00 0.82 11.16
C LYS A 502 -21.30 1.14 9.83
N VAL A 503 -21.12 0.13 8.98
CA VAL A 503 -20.28 0.20 7.76
C VAL A 503 -21.06 0.12 6.45
N SER A 504 -22.38 0.08 6.50
CA SER A 504 -23.25 0.03 5.32
C SER A 504 -24.35 1.08 5.38
N GLY A 505 -24.89 1.45 4.21
CA GLY A 505 -25.95 2.46 4.03
C GLY A 505 -25.39 3.88 3.91
N TYR A 506 -26.29 4.84 3.72
CA TYR A 506 -25.94 6.26 3.53
C TYR A 506 -25.28 6.86 4.77
N TRP A 507 -25.83 6.60 5.94
CA TRP A 507 -25.28 7.00 7.22
C TRP A 507 -24.41 5.90 7.81
N GLN A 508 -23.16 6.23 8.08
CA GLN A 508 -22.18 5.35 8.71
C GLN A 508 -21.59 6.05 9.93
N TYR A 509 -21.17 5.25 10.92
CA TYR A 509 -20.48 5.77 12.11
C TYR A 509 -19.53 4.73 12.69
N SER A 510 -18.55 5.20 13.44
CA SER A 510 -17.64 4.35 14.19
C SER A 510 -17.19 4.98 15.49
N LEU A 511 -16.99 4.13 16.49
CA LEU A 511 -16.32 4.44 17.75
C LEU A 511 -15.08 3.58 17.83
N THR A 512 -13.92 4.18 18.05
CA THR A 512 -12.64 3.47 18.13
C THR A 512 -11.91 3.91 19.37
N ASN A 513 -11.35 2.96 20.10
CA ASN A 513 -10.41 3.18 21.19
C ASN A 513 -9.15 2.39 20.91
N ASN A 514 -7.98 3.01 21.02
CA ASN A 514 -6.66 2.40 20.86
C ASN A 514 -5.79 2.76 22.06
N ILE A 515 -5.11 1.77 22.63
CA ILE A 515 -4.21 1.92 23.75
C ILE A 515 -2.87 1.30 23.37
N GLU A 516 -1.80 2.07 23.46
CA GLU A 516 -0.43 1.62 23.26
C GLU A 516 0.40 1.94 24.50
N SER A 517 1.00 0.92 25.09
CA SER A 517 1.88 1.10 26.24
C SER A 517 3.16 1.84 25.87
N ALA A 518 3.86 2.39 26.84
CA ALA A 518 5.07 3.19 26.63
C ALA A 518 6.19 2.43 25.89
N GLU A 519 6.28 1.13 26.13
CA GLU A 519 7.35 0.26 25.62
C GLU A 519 6.88 -0.70 24.51
N TYR A 520 5.69 -0.47 23.93
CA TYR A 520 5.25 -1.27 22.80
C TYR A 520 6.11 -0.98 21.54
N ASP A 521 6.87 -1.97 21.09
CA ASP A 521 7.79 -1.84 19.95
C ASP A 521 7.67 -3.02 18.97
N PRO A 522 6.96 -2.85 17.84
CA PRO A 522 6.90 -3.84 16.77
C PRO A 522 7.96 -3.61 15.67
N ASN A 523 8.86 -2.62 15.80
CA ASN A 523 9.65 -2.05 14.70
C ASN A 523 10.77 -2.93 14.16
N ASP A 524 11.05 -4.10 14.74
CA ASP A 524 12.02 -5.03 14.17
C ASP A 524 11.55 -5.68 12.86
N LEU A 525 10.23 -5.88 12.70
CA LEU A 525 9.62 -6.36 11.46
C LEU A 525 8.34 -5.61 11.08
N GLY A 526 7.72 -4.90 12.02
CA GLY A 526 6.57 -4.03 11.83
C GLY A 526 6.96 -2.56 11.62
N PHE A 527 5.95 -1.69 11.73
CA PHE A 527 6.11 -0.23 11.65
C PHE A 527 5.16 0.47 12.61
N LEU A 528 5.73 1.19 13.56
CA LEU A 528 5.03 2.05 14.50
C LEU A 528 5.78 3.38 14.58
N THR A 529 5.08 4.50 14.40
CA THR A 529 5.70 5.82 14.45
C THR A 529 6.03 6.26 15.86
N ALA A 530 5.10 6.03 16.79
CA ALA A 530 5.24 6.43 18.19
C ALA A 530 4.37 5.56 19.09
N PRO A 531 4.90 4.99 20.17
CA PRO A 531 4.15 4.28 21.20
C PRO A 531 3.58 5.25 22.26
N ASN A 532 3.08 4.72 23.37
CA ASN A 532 2.68 5.48 24.56
C ASN A 532 1.45 6.38 24.34
N GLU A 533 0.44 5.87 23.66
CA GLU A 533 -0.77 6.62 23.32
C GLU A 533 -2.05 5.94 23.81
N LEU A 534 -3.02 6.75 24.23
CA LEU A 534 -4.41 6.37 24.43
C LEU A 534 -5.28 7.27 23.56
N ASN A 535 -5.82 6.70 22.50
CA ASN A 535 -6.57 7.43 21.47
C ASN A 535 -8.03 6.95 21.44
N SER A 536 -8.96 7.89 21.57
CA SER A 536 -10.41 7.64 21.41
C SER A 536 -10.94 8.50 20.27
N SER A 537 -11.70 7.92 19.37
CA SER A 537 -12.30 8.66 18.26
C SER A 537 -13.72 8.23 17.97
N ALA A 538 -14.55 9.21 17.58
CA ALA A 538 -15.91 9.03 17.09
C ALA A 538 -16.03 9.67 15.71
N THR A 539 -16.51 8.90 14.74
CA THR A 539 -16.74 9.40 13.38
C THR A 539 -18.19 9.17 12.98
N ILE A 540 -18.77 10.14 12.30
CA ILE A 540 -20.06 10.01 11.59
C ILE A 540 -19.87 10.49 10.16
N SER A 541 -20.45 9.79 9.21
CA SER A 541 -20.42 10.17 7.80
C SER A 541 -21.75 9.91 7.10
N TYR A 542 -22.03 10.75 6.11
CA TYR A 542 -23.12 10.60 5.16
C TYR A 542 -22.56 10.44 3.75
N ASN A 543 -23.00 9.41 3.04
CA ASN A 543 -22.54 9.07 1.70
C ASN A 543 -23.73 9.05 0.74
N GLN A 544 -23.83 10.01 -0.16
CA GLN A 544 -24.81 10.01 -1.25
C GLN A 544 -24.27 9.20 -2.41
N ILE A 545 -24.80 8.01 -2.58
CA ILE A 545 -24.30 6.99 -3.52
C ILE A 545 -24.99 7.14 -4.88
N THR A 546 -26.30 7.47 -4.89
CA THR A 546 -27.07 7.65 -6.11
C THR A 546 -26.92 9.08 -6.65
N PRO A 547 -26.87 9.26 -7.99
CA PRO A 547 -26.75 10.56 -8.59
C PRO A 547 -27.90 11.52 -8.21
N THR A 548 -27.56 12.79 -8.05
CA THR A 548 -28.49 13.90 -7.82
C THR A 548 -28.49 14.83 -9.04
N LYS A 549 -29.18 15.96 -8.97
CA LYS A 549 -29.22 16.95 -10.05
C LYS A 549 -27.82 17.42 -10.46
N ASN A 550 -26.95 17.73 -9.50
CA ASN A 550 -25.66 18.38 -9.73
C ASN A 550 -24.46 17.41 -9.57
N PHE A 551 -24.62 16.36 -8.79
CA PHE A 551 -23.53 15.46 -8.41
C PHE A 551 -23.78 14.03 -8.86
N VAL A 552 -22.70 13.33 -9.20
CA VAL A 552 -22.70 11.88 -9.37
C VAL A 552 -22.73 11.20 -8.00
N THR A 553 -21.89 11.67 -7.09
CA THR A 553 -21.83 11.21 -5.70
C THR A 553 -21.26 12.32 -4.82
N TYR A 554 -21.54 12.30 -3.52
CA TYR A 554 -20.87 13.15 -2.54
C TYR A 554 -20.89 12.51 -1.15
N SER A 555 -19.97 12.94 -0.31
CA SER A 555 -19.92 12.49 1.08
C SER A 555 -19.51 13.61 2.03
N TYR A 556 -20.00 13.52 3.26
CA TYR A 556 -19.61 14.39 4.37
C TYR A 556 -19.20 13.53 5.56
N GLY A 557 -18.19 13.94 6.28
CA GLY A 557 -17.74 13.25 7.48
C GLY A 557 -17.30 14.22 8.56
N VAL A 558 -17.53 13.83 9.80
CA VAL A 558 -17.06 14.52 11.00
C VAL A 558 -16.41 13.51 11.91
N THR A 559 -15.21 13.84 12.39
CA THR A 559 -14.48 13.02 13.38
C THR A 559 -14.09 13.89 14.56
N VAL A 560 -14.34 13.38 15.76
CA VAL A 560 -13.82 13.92 17.01
C VAL A 560 -12.81 12.94 17.56
N LYS A 561 -11.64 13.43 17.96
CA LYS A 561 -10.54 12.63 18.49
C LYS A 561 -10.03 13.21 19.79
N GLN A 562 -9.82 12.35 20.78
CA GLN A 562 -9.25 12.68 22.06
C GLN A 562 -8.07 11.78 22.34
N ASN A 563 -6.90 12.39 22.56
CA ASN A 563 -5.65 11.67 22.82
C ASN A 563 -5.08 12.01 24.19
N TYR A 564 -4.51 11.00 24.82
CA TYR A 564 -3.69 11.10 26.02
C TYR A 564 -2.38 10.35 25.79
N ASN A 565 -1.33 10.80 26.46
CA ASN A 565 -0.17 9.94 26.68
C ASN A 565 -0.59 8.81 27.62
N TYR A 566 -0.15 7.56 27.37
CA TYR A 566 -0.57 6.43 28.20
C TYR A 566 0.08 6.47 29.58
N ASP A 567 1.42 6.62 29.63
CA ASP A 567 2.20 6.69 30.87
C ASP A 567 3.32 7.77 30.75
N PRO A 568 3.36 8.73 31.68
CA PRO A 568 2.31 9.12 32.63
C PRO A 568 1.05 9.58 31.92
N ARG A 569 -0.12 9.28 32.46
CA ARG A 569 -1.39 9.66 31.84
C ARG A 569 -1.58 11.16 31.85
N LYS A 570 -1.25 11.79 30.71
CA LYS A 570 -1.35 13.24 30.48
C LYS A 570 -2.17 13.52 29.24
N TYR A 571 -2.99 14.56 29.30
CA TYR A 571 -3.68 15.08 28.10
C TYR A 571 -2.67 15.37 27.00
N ALA A 572 -2.90 14.85 25.82
CA ALA A 572 -2.12 15.13 24.61
C ALA A 572 -2.86 16.08 23.67
N MET A 573 -4.02 15.69 23.13
CA MET A 573 -4.69 16.46 22.10
C MET A 573 -6.19 16.21 22.09
N PHE A 574 -6.96 17.27 21.80
CA PHE A 574 -8.35 17.18 21.36
C PHE A 574 -8.47 17.77 19.96
N GLN A 575 -9.04 17.00 19.05
CA GLN A 575 -9.11 17.36 17.65
C GLN A 575 -10.50 17.15 17.09
N PHE A 576 -10.94 18.08 16.27
CA PHE A 576 -12.13 18.01 15.45
C PHE A 576 -11.70 18.06 13.98
N SER A 577 -12.23 17.18 13.15
CA SER A 577 -11.97 17.21 11.72
C SER A 577 -13.24 17.00 10.92
N THR A 578 -13.32 17.68 9.77
CA THR A 578 -14.41 17.50 8.80
C THR A 578 -13.84 17.10 7.46
N ARG A 579 -14.62 16.36 6.70
CA ARG A 579 -14.36 16.06 5.31
C ARG A 579 -15.65 16.25 4.49
N ALA A 580 -15.52 16.91 3.36
CA ALA A 580 -16.55 16.97 2.34
C ALA A 580 -15.93 16.58 0.99
N PHE A 581 -16.62 15.75 0.23
CA PHE A 581 -16.15 15.29 -1.07
C PHE A 581 -17.31 15.30 -2.07
N TRP A 582 -17.08 15.81 -3.27
CA TRP A 582 -18.08 15.92 -4.33
C TRP A 582 -17.50 15.43 -5.65
N VAL A 583 -18.28 14.64 -6.40
CA VAL A 583 -18.03 14.35 -7.81
C VAL A 583 -19.17 14.97 -8.61
N PHE A 584 -18.86 15.96 -9.41
CA PHE A 584 -19.82 16.68 -10.25
C PHE A 584 -20.23 15.85 -11.47
N LYS A 585 -21.34 16.21 -12.12
CA LYS A 585 -21.84 15.56 -13.35
C LYS A 585 -20.86 15.59 -14.52
N ASN A 586 -19.94 16.54 -14.58
CA ASN A 586 -18.85 16.61 -15.54
C ASN A 586 -17.60 15.80 -15.16
N PHE A 587 -17.70 15.02 -14.06
CA PHE A 587 -16.61 14.20 -13.48
C PHE A 587 -15.38 15.00 -13.01
N TRP A 588 -15.59 16.29 -12.68
CA TRP A 588 -14.65 16.97 -11.82
C TRP A 588 -14.94 16.54 -10.37
N ASP A 589 -13.90 16.45 -9.58
CA ASP A 589 -14.04 16.18 -8.15
C ASP A 589 -13.39 17.29 -7.32
N VAL A 590 -13.91 17.48 -6.11
CA VAL A 590 -13.38 18.40 -5.10
C VAL A 590 -13.49 17.73 -3.74
N SER A 591 -12.44 17.79 -2.95
CA SER A 591 -12.40 17.43 -1.54
C SER A 591 -12.07 18.69 -0.72
N PHE A 592 -12.77 18.90 0.37
CA PHE A 592 -12.48 19.92 1.37
C PHE A 592 -12.35 19.26 2.73
N ASN A 593 -11.24 19.51 3.41
CA ASN A 593 -10.99 18.94 4.73
C ASN A 593 -10.59 20.05 5.71
N THR A 594 -11.00 19.89 6.97
CA THR A 594 -10.50 20.73 8.06
C THR A 594 -9.95 19.86 9.18
N ILE A 595 -8.92 20.34 9.84
CA ILE A 595 -8.42 19.78 11.09
C ILE A 595 -8.27 20.95 12.08
N ILE A 596 -8.90 20.85 13.22
CA ILE A 596 -8.97 21.90 14.23
C ILE A 596 -8.55 21.31 15.57
N ASN A 597 -7.52 21.84 16.16
CA ASN A 597 -7.17 21.63 17.56
C ASN A 597 -7.58 22.92 18.31
N PRO A 598 -8.79 22.97 18.87
CA PRO A 598 -9.36 24.24 19.38
C PRO A 598 -8.74 24.71 20.68
N VAL A 599 -7.97 23.85 21.34
CA VAL A 599 -7.25 24.12 22.58
C VAL A 599 -5.81 23.73 22.43
N TRP A 600 -4.96 24.19 23.35
CA TRP A 600 -3.56 23.77 23.38
C TRP A 600 -3.43 22.24 23.45
N TYR A 601 -2.33 21.72 22.87
CA TYR A 601 -2.00 20.28 22.88
C TYR A 601 -0.52 20.08 23.21
N ARG A 602 -0.17 18.85 23.59
CA ARG A 602 1.20 18.44 23.88
C ARG A 602 1.71 17.48 22.82
N ASP A 603 2.89 17.77 22.30
CA ASP A 603 3.66 16.84 21.49
C ASP A 603 4.77 16.22 22.33
N PHE A 604 4.67 14.91 22.59
CA PHE A 604 5.62 14.16 23.41
C PHE A 604 6.80 13.60 22.61
N PHE A 605 6.82 13.79 21.30
CA PHE A 605 7.80 13.17 20.42
C PHE A 605 8.72 14.18 19.74
N GLU A 606 8.28 15.39 19.48
CA GLU A 606 9.01 16.42 18.71
C GLU A 606 10.44 16.64 19.27
N LEU A 607 10.61 16.65 20.57
CA LEU A 607 11.92 16.88 21.21
C LEU A 607 12.86 15.66 21.18
N ARG A 608 12.38 14.50 20.73
CA ARG A 608 13.17 13.25 20.68
C ARG A 608 13.88 12.94 22.01
N THR A 609 13.24 13.26 23.10
CA THR A 609 13.76 13.10 24.48
C THR A 609 12.66 12.53 25.37
N PRO A 610 12.82 11.32 25.91
CA PRO A 610 11.83 10.70 26.79
C PRO A 610 11.42 11.62 27.94
N GLY A 611 10.12 11.70 28.23
CA GLY A 611 9.56 12.51 29.29
C GLY A 611 9.46 14.02 29.02
N ARG A 612 10.05 14.53 27.93
CA ARG A 612 9.95 15.94 27.47
C ARG A 612 8.82 16.05 26.43
N PHE A 613 8.20 17.23 26.38
CA PHE A 613 7.17 17.55 25.39
C PHE A 613 7.17 19.04 25.06
N ILE A 614 6.60 19.40 23.91
CA ILE A 614 6.27 20.77 23.56
C ILE A 614 4.77 20.99 23.71
N LYS A 615 4.39 22.14 24.26
CA LYS A 615 3.02 22.59 24.35
C LYS A 615 2.73 23.59 23.23
N TYR A 616 1.94 23.13 22.27
CA TYR A 616 1.48 23.95 21.17
C TYR A 616 0.13 24.59 21.47
N PRO A 617 -0.14 25.83 21.03
CA PRO A 617 -1.45 26.45 21.14
C PRO A 617 -2.43 25.85 20.12
N ALA A 618 -3.68 26.35 20.15
CA ALA A 618 -4.70 25.99 19.17
C ALA A 618 -4.20 26.24 17.74
N ASN A 619 -4.51 25.32 16.83
CA ASN A 619 -4.19 25.44 15.41
C ASN A 619 -5.32 24.99 14.51
N TYR A 620 -5.32 25.47 13.28
CA TYR A 620 -6.36 25.26 12.30
C TYR A 620 -5.72 24.91 10.96
N VAL A 621 -6.18 23.82 10.33
CA VAL A 621 -5.71 23.36 9.02
C VAL A 621 -6.88 23.24 8.07
N TYR A 622 -6.74 23.77 6.88
CA TYR A 622 -7.71 23.71 5.79
C TYR A 622 -7.02 23.17 4.55
N THR A 623 -7.64 22.18 3.90
CA THR A 623 -7.16 21.67 2.64
C THR A 623 -8.28 21.59 1.61
N VAL A 624 -7.95 21.92 0.38
CA VAL A 624 -8.78 21.72 -0.80
C VAL A 624 -7.96 20.94 -1.81
N ASP A 625 -8.51 19.85 -2.33
CA ASP A 625 -7.90 19.10 -3.42
C ASP A 625 -8.94 18.59 -4.40
N GLY A 626 -8.54 18.27 -5.61
CA GLY A 626 -9.43 17.74 -6.61
C GLY A 626 -8.79 17.49 -7.95
N SER A 627 -9.63 17.06 -8.89
CA SER A 627 -9.17 16.78 -10.24
C SER A 627 -10.22 17.10 -11.32
N SER A 628 -9.74 17.27 -12.54
CA SER A 628 -10.58 17.37 -13.73
C SER A 628 -11.02 15.99 -14.23
N ASP A 629 -11.85 15.95 -15.27
CA ASP A 629 -12.28 14.71 -15.93
C ASP A 629 -11.09 13.93 -16.54
N SER A 630 -10.72 12.82 -15.93
CA SER A 630 -9.58 11.97 -16.34
C SER A 630 -9.75 11.25 -17.70
N ARG A 631 -10.95 11.32 -18.33
CA ARG A 631 -11.22 10.82 -19.69
C ARG A 631 -10.68 11.76 -20.78
N LYS A 632 -10.41 13.01 -20.42
CA LYS A 632 -9.93 14.03 -21.36
C LYS A 632 -8.44 13.83 -21.67
N LYS A 633 -8.00 14.37 -22.82
CA LYS A 633 -6.56 14.35 -23.20
C LYS A 633 -5.70 15.10 -22.18
N LEU A 634 -6.19 16.26 -21.74
CA LEU A 634 -5.60 16.99 -20.62
C LEU A 634 -6.37 16.65 -19.34
N PHE A 635 -5.67 16.12 -18.37
CA PHE A 635 -6.13 15.89 -17.02
C PHE A 635 -5.32 16.75 -16.07
N VAL A 636 -5.99 17.49 -15.20
CA VAL A 636 -5.38 18.38 -14.22
C VAL A 636 -5.78 17.91 -12.81
N SER A 637 -4.83 17.80 -11.91
CA SER A 637 -5.02 17.67 -10.47
C SER A 637 -4.54 18.93 -9.77
N TYR A 638 -5.19 19.32 -8.69
CA TYR A 638 -4.86 20.53 -7.95
C TYR A 638 -5.09 20.29 -6.45
N GLY A 639 -4.30 20.99 -5.66
CA GLY A 639 -4.41 21.00 -4.21
C GLY A 639 -3.94 22.34 -3.63
N ALA A 640 -4.55 22.76 -2.54
CA ALA A 640 -4.10 23.86 -1.71
C ALA A 640 -4.30 23.51 -0.24
N ALA A 641 -3.35 23.93 0.60
CA ALA A 641 -3.40 23.77 2.04
C ALA A 641 -3.05 25.09 2.72
N TYR A 642 -3.79 25.41 3.77
CA TYR A 642 -3.46 26.53 4.67
C TYR A 642 -3.55 26.02 6.11
N ALA A 643 -2.53 26.29 6.89
CA ALA A 643 -2.58 26.03 8.32
C ALA A 643 -2.09 27.27 9.09
N VAL A 644 -2.67 27.50 10.27
CA VAL A 644 -2.34 28.64 11.11
C VAL A 644 -2.34 28.27 12.58
N THR A 645 -1.32 28.76 13.28
CA THR A 645 -1.19 28.70 14.74
C THR A 645 -1.08 30.15 15.26
N PRO A 646 -2.25 30.81 15.51
CA PRO A 646 -2.29 32.29 15.67
C PRO A 646 -1.40 32.80 16.79
N LYS A 647 -1.31 32.09 17.93
CA LYS A 647 -0.50 32.52 19.08
C LYS A 647 1.02 32.55 18.78
N PHE A 648 1.47 31.79 17.80
CA PHE A 648 2.87 31.72 17.39
C PHE A 648 3.15 32.50 16.10
N SER A 649 2.15 33.11 15.51
CA SER A 649 2.20 33.68 14.16
C SER A 649 2.68 32.71 13.10
N ASN A 650 2.61 31.39 13.39
CA ASN A 650 3.00 30.36 12.44
C ASN A 650 1.92 30.19 11.38
N GLU A 651 2.33 30.29 10.14
CA GLU A 651 1.47 30.07 8.97
C GLU A 651 2.12 29.08 7.99
N TYR A 652 1.34 28.17 7.49
CA TYR A 652 1.71 27.22 6.45
C TYR A 652 0.85 27.41 5.21
N TYR A 653 1.50 27.48 4.06
CA TYR A 653 0.87 27.50 2.74
C TYR A 653 1.42 26.37 1.89
N GLY A 654 0.56 25.57 1.32
CA GLY A 654 0.92 24.50 0.40
C GLY A 654 0.07 24.53 -0.85
N TRP A 655 0.65 24.16 -2.00
CA TRP A 655 -0.09 23.92 -3.21
C TRP A 655 0.54 22.78 -4.03
N THR A 656 -0.31 22.03 -4.70
CA THR A 656 0.05 20.98 -5.64
C THR A 656 -0.66 21.24 -6.96
N LEU A 657 0.06 21.15 -8.05
CA LEU A 657 -0.51 21.24 -9.39
C LEU A 657 0.07 20.13 -10.26
N GLY A 658 -0.79 19.28 -10.80
CA GLY A 658 -0.43 18.21 -11.73
C GLY A 658 -1.14 18.38 -13.06
N ALA A 659 -0.46 18.12 -14.15
CA ALA A 659 -1.05 18.09 -15.49
C ALA A 659 -0.54 16.87 -16.26
N ARG A 660 -1.46 15.99 -16.66
CA ARG A 660 -1.17 14.87 -17.55
C ARG A 660 -1.78 15.14 -18.92
N TYR A 661 -0.93 15.08 -19.95
CA TYR A 661 -1.38 15.20 -21.34
C TYR A 661 -1.16 13.90 -22.11
N ARG A 662 -2.24 13.38 -22.69
CA ARG A 662 -2.23 12.20 -23.55
C ARG A 662 -2.13 12.65 -25.02
N PHE A 663 -0.95 12.50 -25.60
CA PHE A 663 -0.70 12.87 -27.00
C PHE A 663 -1.46 11.97 -27.97
N ASN A 664 -1.40 10.67 -27.70
CA ASN A 664 -2.11 9.62 -28.45
C ASN A 664 -2.36 8.39 -27.55
N ASN A 665 -2.82 7.29 -28.12
CA ASN A 665 -3.10 6.07 -27.35
C ASN A 665 -1.84 5.35 -26.80
N LYS A 666 -0.64 5.75 -27.22
CA LYS A 666 0.62 5.13 -26.81
C LYS A 666 1.47 6.00 -25.90
N PHE A 667 1.33 7.32 -25.98
CA PHE A 667 2.20 8.27 -25.30
C PHE A 667 1.43 9.25 -24.43
N SER A 668 1.87 9.33 -23.17
CA SER A 668 1.42 10.33 -22.21
C SER A 668 2.60 10.90 -21.42
N LEU A 669 2.49 12.18 -21.06
CA LEU A 669 3.42 12.91 -20.22
C LEU A 669 2.66 13.55 -19.06
N SER A 670 3.21 13.48 -17.86
CA SER A 670 2.69 14.14 -16.66
C SER A 670 3.78 15.02 -16.06
N LEU A 671 3.41 16.24 -15.71
CA LEU A 671 4.23 17.16 -14.93
C LEU A 671 3.46 17.46 -13.64
N GLU A 672 4.12 17.32 -12.51
CA GLU A 672 3.57 17.60 -11.18
C GLU A 672 4.55 18.48 -10.40
N GLY A 673 4.01 19.49 -9.73
CA GLY A 673 4.77 20.39 -8.89
C GLY A 673 4.07 20.57 -7.55
N ASP A 674 4.84 20.42 -6.47
CA ASP A 674 4.42 20.70 -5.09
C ASP A 674 5.29 21.81 -4.54
N LYS A 675 4.67 22.75 -3.83
CA LYS A 675 5.40 23.74 -3.06
C LYS A 675 4.73 23.95 -1.73
N SER A 676 5.51 23.96 -0.66
CA SER A 676 5.06 24.43 0.65
C SER A 676 6.00 25.49 1.21
N PHE A 677 5.42 26.37 1.98
CA PHE A 677 6.11 27.40 2.76
C PHE A 677 5.49 27.41 4.15
N GLU A 678 6.33 27.37 5.16
CA GLU A 678 5.91 27.47 6.56
C GLU A 678 6.80 28.51 7.25
N ASP A 679 6.13 29.55 7.74
CA ASP A 679 6.75 30.66 8.43
C ASP A 679 6.64 30.47 9.94
N ASP A 680 7.64 30.89 10.71
CA ASP A 680 7.66 30.76 12.17
C ASP A 680 7.37 29.35 12.72
N ASN A 681 7.72 28.30 11.97
CA ASN A 681 7.62 26.91 12.49
C ASN A 681 8.49 26.76 13.74
N ARG A 682 7.98 26.06 14.75
CA ARG A 682 8.71 25.79 15.98
C ARG A 682 8.81 24.30 16.25
N GLY A 683 10.03 23.81 16.40
CA GLY A 683 10.29 22.41 16.65
C GLY A 683 11.71 22.15 17.13
N PHE A 684 12.09 20.89 17.26
CA PHE A 684 13.44 20.49 17.67
C PHE A 684 14.49 21.00 16.67
N ALA A 685 15.53 21.66 17.18
CA ALA A 685 16.58 22.23 16.35
C ALA A 685 17.75 21.28 16.08
N PHE A 686 17.63 19.99 16.41
CA PHE A 686 18.71 18.99 16.33
C PHE A 686 19.96 19.34 17.14
N LEU A 687 19.81 20.24 18.09
CA LEU A 687 20.82 20.69 19.04
C LEU A 687 20.45 20.30 20.46
N ARG A 688 21.47 20.15 21.31
CA ARG A 688 21.31 19.90 22.73
C ARG A 688 22.23 20.78 23.55
N GLU A 689 21.79 21.11 24.74
CA GLU A 689 22.63 21.71 25.77
C GLU A 689 23.71 20.72 26.25
N THR A 690 24.71 21.19 26.95
CA THR A 690 25.77 20.36 27.53
C THR A 690 25.26 19.31 28.53
N ASN A 691 24.13 19.57 29.17
CA ASN A 691 23.44 18.63 30.05
C ASN A 691 22.52 17.63 29.30
N GLY A 692 22.48 17.70 27.95
CA GLY A 692 21.65 16.85 27.09
C GLY A 692 20.23 17.37 26.83
N ASP A 693 19.80 18.47 27.42
CA ASP A 693 18.48 19.06 27.20
C ASP A 693 18.28 19.47 25.74
N PRO A 694 17.12 19.19 25.13
CA PRO A 694 16.87 19.54 23.74
C PRO A 694 16.65 21.05 23.56
N ILE A 695 17.21 21.59 22.48
CA ILE A 695 17.02 22.98 22.06
C ILE A 695 15.97 23.00 20.96
N ALA A 696 14.95 23.84 21.10
CA ALA A 696 13.97 24.11 20.06
C ALA A 696 14.38 25.33 19.22
N GLY A 697 13.96 25.36 17.96
CA GLY A 697 14.22 26.49 17.05
C GLY A 697 12.93 27.02 16.43
N ARG A 698 12.93 28.31 16.13
CA ARG A 698 11.98 28.95 15.21
C ARG A 698 12.64 28.98 13.84
N ARG A 699 11.94 28.55 12.84
CA ARG A 699 12.49 28.33 11.51
C ARG A 699 11.46 28.57 10.40
N ASP A 700 11.94 29.05 9.26
CA ASP A 700 11.19 29.12 8.02
C ASP A 700 11.54 27.93 7.14
N ILE A 701 10.54 27.20 6.69
CA ILE A 701 10.70 25.99 5.89
C ILE A 701 10.09 26.23 4.50
N THR A 702 10.86 25.94 3.47
CA THR A 702 10.35 25.93 2.08
C THR A 702 10.68 24.60 1.45
N ASN A 703 9.67 23.89 0.99
CA ASN A 703 9.86 22.66 0.21
C ASN A 703 9.33 22.87 -1.20
N MET A 704 10.00 22.28 -2.19
CA MET A 704 9.51 22.22 -3.56
C MET A 704 9.91 20.92 -4.23
N THR A 705 8.92 20.24 -4.83
CA THR A 705 9.11 19.06 -5.66
C THR A 705 8.68 19.37 -7.08
N SER A 706 9.46 18.93 -8.05
CA SER A 706 9.04 18.83 -9.45
C SER A 706 9.21 17.38 -9.90
N LEU A 707 8.16 16.82 -10.48
CA LEU A 707 8.12 15.45 -10.95
C LEU A 707 7.61 15.40 -12.39
N LEU A 708 8.47 14.94 -13.30
CA LEU A 708 8.12 14.65 -14.68
C LEU A 708 8.04 13.14 -14.84
N THR A 709 6.89 12.63 -15.33
CA THR A 709 6.73 11.23 -15.69
C THR A 709 6.26 11.08 -17.11
N GLY A 710 6.88 10.18 -17.86
CA GLY A 710 6.55 9.86 -19.23
C GLY A 710 6.32 8.35 -19.40
N THR A 711 5.32 7.97 -20.18
CA THR A 711 5.07 6.56 -20.51
C THR A 711 4.82 6.45 -22.01
N TYR A 712 5.62 5.60 -22.66
CA TYR A 712 5.43 5.24 -24.06
C TYR A 712 5.21 3.72 -24.16
N ASN A 713 4.03 3.32 -24.59
CA ASN A 713 3.65 1.92 -24.80
C ASN A 713 3.78 1.57 -26.28
N PHE A 714 4.80 0.81 -26.66
CA PHE A 714 5.00 0.36 -28.06
C PHE A 714 3.91 -0.63 -28.47
N THR A 715 3.64 -1.58 -27.57
CA THR A 715 2.62 -2.64 -27.72
C THR A 715 1.99 -2.92 -26.34
N SER A 716 1.06 -3.88 -26.25
CA SER A 716 0.53 -4.37 -24.97
C SER A 716 1.57 -5.08 -24.07
N ARG A 717 2.79 -5.33 -24.59
CA ARG A 717 3.88 -6.07 -23.91
C ARG A 717 5.21 -5.32 -23.89
N GLN A 718 5.26 -4.11 -24.40
CA GLN A 718 6.49 -3.32 -24.44
C GLN A 718 6.18 -1.89 -24.04
N ASN A 719 6.89 -1.40 -23.05
CA ASN A 719 6.76 -0.02 -22.59
C ASN A 719 8.11 0.58 -22.20
N LEU A 720 8.17 1.90 -22.27
CA LEU A 720 9.26 2.73 -21.75
C LEU A 720 8.66 3.72 -20.75
N THR A 721 9.17 3.72 -19.55
CA THR A 721 8.80 4.68 -18.52
C THR A 721 10.00 5.58 -18.21
N LEU A 722 9.71 6.85 -17.99
CA LEU A 722 10.69 7.86 -17.55
C LEU A 722 10.11 8.57 -16.33
N ARG A 723 10.94 8.74 -15.31
CA ARG A 723 10.63 9.53 -14.13
C ARG A 723 11.82 10.41 -13.80
N VAL A 724 11.60 11.73 -13.74
CA VAL A 724 12.60 12.72 -13.33
C VAL A 724 12.04 13.48 -12.15
N ARG A 725 12.72 13.43 -11.01
CA ARG A 725 12.32 14.11 -9.78
C ARG A 725 13.43 15.04 -9.30
N HIS A 726 13.06 16.27 -8.98
CA HIS A 726 13.88 17.19 -8.19
C HIS A 726 13.09 17.55 -6.93
N TYR A 727 13.68 17.34 -5.78
CA TYR A 727 13.19 17.79 -4.48
C TYR A 727 14.19 18.76 -3.87
N TRP A 728 13.70 19.88 -3.39
CA TRP A 728 14.48 20.90 -2.70
C TRP A 728 13.78 21.28 -1.40
N SER A 729 14.55 21.32 -0.31
CA SER A 729 14.11 21.76 1.00
C SER A 729 15.09 22.79 1.53
N LYS A 730 14.56 23.92 1.97
CA LYS A 730 15.30 25.00 2.59
C LYS A 730 14.75 25.22 3.99
N VAL A 731 15.63 25.25 5.00
CA VAL A 731 15.30 25.52 6.40
C VAL A 731 16.22 26.64 6.88
N ILE A 732 15.65 27.71 7.44
CA ILE A 732 16.38 28.83 8.00
C ILE A 732 15.92 29.04 9.43
N TYR A 733 16.86 29.01 10.37
CA TYR A 733 16.62 29.27 11.78
C TYR A 733 16.91 30.73 12.11
N ASP A 734 15.99 31.40 12.79
CA ASP A 734 16.14 32.79 13.21
C ASP A 734 16.18 32.94 14.73
N LYS A 735 15.66 32.00 15.50
CA LYS A 735 15.65 32.04 16.97
C LYS A 735 15.69 30.66 17.59
N PHE A 736 16.31 30.54 18.76
CA PHE A 736 16.41 29.31 19.53
C PHE A 736 15.81 29.47 20.92
N TYR A 737 15.26 28.39 21.45
CA TYR A 737 14.55 28.34 22.73
C TYR A 737 15.00 27.15 23.55
N ASN A 738 14.98 27.30 24.88
CA ASN A 738 14.90 26.22 25.80
C ASN A 738 13.41 25.84 26.02
N ILE A 739 13.14 24.63 26.43
CA ILE A 739 11.78 24.19 26.74
C ILE A 739 11.70 23.93 28.26
N ASP A 740 10.77 24.60 28.95
CA ASP A 740 10.59 24.41 30.37
C ASP A 740 9.90 23.07 30.73
N ALA A 741 9.69 22.82 32.04
CA ALA A 741 9.04 21.62 32.50
C ALA A 741 7.54 21.53 32.09
N ASN A 742 6.92 22.64 31.75
CA ASN A 742 5.52 22.72 31.27
C ASN A 742 5.40 22.56 29.75
N GLY A 743 6.54 22.44 29.05
CA GLY A 743 6.59 22.36 27.59
C GLY A 743 6.49 23.72 26.89
N ASP A 744 6.58 24.82 27.62
CA ASP A 744 6.51 26.17 27.05
C ASP A 744 7.90 26.60 26.52
N PHE A 745 7.91 27.42 25.46
CA PHE A 745 9.13 28.00 24.88
C PHE A 745 9.64 29.14 25.75
N VAL A 746 10.91 29.04 26.17
CA VAL A 746 11.61 30.05 26.96
C VAL A 746 12.78 30.61 26.17
N ASP A 747 12.87 31.90 26.07
CA ASP A 747 13.94 32.56 25.31
C ASP A 747 15.32 32.17 25.87
N ARG A 748 16.18 31.77 24.96
CA ARG A 748 17.53 31.32 25.29
C ARG A 748 18.46 32.52 25.45
N ILE A 749 19.19 32.53 26.56
CA ILE A 749 20.17 33.61 26.89
C ILE A 749 21.58 33.24 26.40
N SER A 750 21.92 31.94 26.42
CA SER A 750 23.23 31.44 26.00
C SER A 750 23.41 31.47 24.47
N PRO A 751 24.64 31.66 23.97
CA PRO A 751 24.92 31.53 22.54
C PRO A 751 24.53 30.15 22.02
N VAL A 752 24.10 30.09 20.75
CA VAL A 752 23.84 28.83 20.09
C VAL A 752 25.14 28.05 19.97
N PRO A 753 25.15 26.72 20.24
CA PRO A 753 26.34 25.90 19.99
C PRO A 753 26.81 26.06 18.54
N PRO A 754 28.13 25.99 18.28
CA PRO A 754 28.66 26.12 16.93
C PRO A 754 28.12 25.00 16.04
N GLY A 755 27.65 25.36 14.85
CA GLY A 755 27.00 24.51 13.87
C GLY A 755 25.80 25.25 13.32
N GLY A 756 25.88 25.79 12.12
CA GLY A 756 24.72 26.41 11.46
C GLY A 756 23.67 25.33 11.20
N ASN A 757 22.44 25.57 11.65
CA ASN A 757 21.34 24.64 11.46
C ASN A 757 20.54 24.94 10.20
N ASP A 758 20.94 26.00 9.48
CA ASP A 758 20.34 26.30 8.19
C ASP A 758 20.62 25.16 7.19
N GLU A 759 19.59 24.71 6.50
CA GLU A 759 19.68 23.60 5.59
C GLU A 759 19.28 23.99 4.17
N ASN A 760 20.00 23.49 3.18
CA ASN A 760 19.69 23.59 1.77
C ASN A 760 19.83 22.21 1.12
N PHE A 761 18.79 21.42 1.24
CA PHE A 761 18.77 20.02 0.83
C PHE A 761 18.27 19.87 -0.60
N ASN A 762 19.05 19.22 -1.46
CA ASN A 762 18.68 18.91 -2.84
C ASN A 762 18.74 17.42 -3.09
N LEU A 763 17.75 16.90 -3.79
CA LEU A 763 17.72 15.52 -4.24
C LEU A 763 17.25 15.48 -5.69
N PHE A 764 18.01 14.79 -6.54
CA PHE A 764 17.66 14.62 -7.95
C PHE A 764 17.74 13.15 -8.35
N ASN A 765 16.73 12.67 -9.03
CA ASN A 765 16.67 11.29 -9.54
C ASN A 765 16.14 11.28 -10.98
N VAL A 766 16.75 10.45 -11.79
CA VAL A 766 16.20 10.01 -13.07
C VAL A 766 16.11 8.49 -13.06
N ASP A 767 14.91 7.95 -13.29
CA ASP A 767 14.67 6.53 -13.48
C ASP A 767 14.04 6.32 -14.87
N ALA A 768 14.69 5.53 -15.73
CA ALA A 768 14.17 5.17 -17.04
C ALA A 768 14.21 3.65 -17.19
N PHE A 769 13.07 3.03 -17.47
CA PHE A 769 12.95 1.59 -17.63
C PHE A 769 12.27 1.24 -18.95
N PHE A 770 12.95 0.44 -19.77
CA PHE A 770 12.34 -0.28 -20.87
C PHE A 770 11.99 -1.69 -20.40
N THR A 771 10.72 -2.08 -20.51
CA THR A 771 10.21 -3.40 -20.13
C THR A 771 9.62 -4.09 -21.35
N TRP A 772 10.00 -5.34 -21.57
CA TRP A 772 9.48 -6.18 -22.64
C TRP A 772 9.10 -7.57 -22.13
N ASP A 773 7.80 -7.85 -22.09
CA ASP A 773 7.24 -9.19 -21.80
C ASP A 773 7.26 -10.02 -23.10
N PHE A 774 8.45 -10.57 -23.46
CA PHE A 774 8.66 -11.29 -24.73
C PHE A 774 7.91 -12.62 -24.79
N ARG A 775 7.56 -13.17 -23.63
CA ARG A 775 6.74 -14.36 -23.42
C ARG A 775 5.99 -14.21 -22.10
N LEU A 776 4.82 -14.86 -21.96
CA LEU A 776 4.06 -14.86 -20.72
C LEU A 776 4.92 -15.32 -19.54
N GLY A 777 5.02 -14.51 -18.51
CA GLY A 777 5.86 -14.72 -17.34
C GLY A 777 7.36 -14.48 -17.55
N SER A 778 7.81 -14.19 -18.80
CA SER A 778 9.23 -13.95 -19.12
C SER A 778 9.45 -12.50 -19.57
N ARG A 779 10.45 -11.83 -18.99
CA ARG A 779 10.60 -10.37 -19.08
C ARG A 779 12.06 -9.97 -19.27
N LEU A 780 12.28 -9.00 -20.15
CA LEU A 780 13.53 -8.24 -20.25
C LEU A 780 13.29 -6.84 -19.71
N ILE A 781 14.15 -6.39 -18.81
CA ILE A 781 14.15 -5.02 -18.29
C ILE A 781 15.51 -4.40 -18.56
N VAL A 782 15.51 -3.21 -19.16
CA VAL A 782 16.70 -2.35 -19.27
C VAL A 782 16.44 -1.11 -18.45
N GLY A 783 17.23 -0.91 -17.40
CA GLY A 783 17.06 0.20 -16.46
C GLY A 783 18.25 1.16 -16.50
N TYR A 784 17.96 2.45 -16.59
CA TYR A 784 18.93 3.52 -16.36
C TYR A 784 18.50 4.36 -15.17
N LYS A 785 19.43 4.58 -14.26
CA LYS A 785 19.26 5.44 -13.09
C LYS A 785 20.36 6.48 -13.03
N ASN A 786 19.97 7.68 -12.66
CA ASN A 786 20.89 8.77 -12.34
C ASN A 786 20.43 9.43 -11.04
N TRP A 787 21.36 9.69 -10.13
CA TRP A 787 21.05 10.39 -8.88
C TRP A 787 22.26 11.20 -8.37
N LEU A 788 21.99 12.15 -7.49
CA LEU A 788 23.06 12.82 -6.76
C LEU A 788 23.78 11.80 -5.87
N GLY A 789 25.13 11.90 -5.81
CA GLY A 789 25.93 11.10 -4.90
C GLY A 789 25.69 11.47 -3.43
N ASP A 790 25.82 10.49 -2.53
CA ASP A 790 25.53 10.66 -1.10
C ASP A 790 26.43 11.71 -0.40
N ASP A 791 27.61 11.98 -0.91
CA ASP A 791 28.62 12.85 -0.28
C ASP A 791 28.75 14.23 -0.93
N GLU A 792 28.03 14.50 -2.00
CA GLU A 792 28.11 15.77 -2.73
C GLU A 792 26.88 16.63 -2.47
N TYR A 793 26.60 16.88 -1.21
CA TYR A 793 25.74 18.01 -0.87
C TYR A 793 26.42 19.30 -1.31
N VAL A 794 25.63 20.11 -1.98
CA VAL A 794 25.99 21.42 -2.48
C VAL A 794 26.86 22.17 -1.48
N ASP A 795 28.12 22.26 -1.81
CA ASP A 795 29.09 23.02 -1.11
C ASP A 795 28.54 24.40 -0.70
N GLY A 796 28.37 24.63 0.59
CA GLY A 796 28.35 25.91 1.33
C GLY A 796 27.63 27.13 0.76
N THR A 797 27.25 27.18 -0.49
CA THR A 797 26.48 28.28 -1.06
C THR A 797 25.00 28.09 -0.83
N PHE A 798 24.54 28.63 0.27
CA PHE A 798 23.14 28.66 0.65
C PHE A 798 22.30 29.37 -0.41
N ASN A 799 21.57 28.58 -1.20
CA ASN A 799 20.84 29.11 -2.33
C ASN A 799 19.34 29.18 -2.03
N ARG A 800 18.82 30.39 -1.91
CA ARG A 800 17.44 30.67 -1.50
C ARG A 800 16.42 30.53 -2.64
N LYS A 801 16.87 30.21 -3.88
CA LYS A 801 15.98 30.17 -5.07
C LYS A 801 15.95 28.80 -5.70
N TYR A 802 14.76 28.25 -5.92
CA TYR A 802 14.55 26.92 -6.49
C TYR A 802 15.25 26.70 -7.85
N PHE A 803 15.03 27.60 -8.81
CA PHE A 803 15.63 27.42 -10.15
C PHE A 803 17.16 27.53 -10.18
N LYS A 804 17.74 28.21 -9.20
CA LYS A 804 19.19 28.24 -9.05
C LYS A 804 19.71 26.91 -8.49
N ASN A 805 19.02 26.34 -7.48
CA ASN A 805 19.30 25.00 -6.99
C ASN A 805 19.15 23.95 -8.09
N LEU A 806 18.04 23.96 -8.82
CA LEU A 806 17.80 23.04 -9.94
C LEU A 806 18.92 23.12 -11.02
N ARG A 807 19.41 24.33 -11.33
CA ARG A 807 20.53 24.48 -12.25
C ARG A 807 21.84 23.97 -11.68
N GLU A 808 22.10 24.20 -10.41
CA GLU A 808 23.32 23.75 -9.72
C GLU A 808 23.39 22.23 -9.61
N VAL A 809 22.25 21.55 -9.48
CA VAL A 809 22.18 20.08 -9.52
C VAL A 809 22.93 19.51 -10.73
N PHE A 810 22.85 20.15 -11.91
CA PHE A 810 23.53 19.67 -13.11
C PHE A 810 25.05 19.95 -13.14
N ASN A 811 25.55 20.74 -12.22
CA ASN A 811 26.98 21.02 -12.05
C ASN A 811 27.64 20.08 -11.04
N ILE A 812 26.86 19.31 -10.28
CA ILE A 812 27.33 18.34 -9.30
C ILE A 812 27.56 17.00 -10.01
N ARG A 813 28.52 16.19 -9.49
CA ARG A 813 28.80 14.87 -10.02
C ARG A 813 27.65 13.91 -9.65
N HIS A 814 27.11 13.21 -10.64
CA HIS A 814 26.03 12.25 -10.47
C HIS A 814 26.52 10.82 -10.46
N ALA A 815 25.88 9.99 -9.64
CA ALA A 815 25.94 8.56 -9.81
C ALA A 815 25.07 8.11 -10.99
N ASN A 816 25.57 7.17 -11.76
CA ASN A 816 24.90 6.60 -12.91
C ASN A 816 24.89 5.08 -12.82
N GLU A 817 23.81 4.45 -13.19
CA GLU A 817 23.67 3.02 -13.26
C GLU A 817 22.88 2.62 -14.50
N LEU A 818 23.46 1.70 -15.29
CA LEU A 818 22.78 1.01 -16.38
C LEU A 818 22.72 -0.46 -16.04
N THR A 819 21.52 -1.04 -16.05
CA THR A 819 21.29 -2.46 -15.74
C THR A 819 20.46 -3.13 -16.82
N ILE A 820 20.74 -4.40 -17.05
CA ILE A 820 19.96 -5.30 -17.91
C ILE A 820 19.61 -6.52 -17.08
N ARG A 821 18.33 -6.86 -17.00
CA ARG A 821 17.83 -8.05 -16.32
C ARG A 821 16.98 -8.87 -17.25
N PHE A 822 17.27 -10.15 -17.28
CA PHE A 822 16.54 -11.16 -18.05
C PHE A 822 15.91 -12.15 -17.09
N ILE A 823 14.60 -12.34 -17.15
CA ILE A 823 13.81 -13.28 -16.34
C ILE A 823 13.16 -14.26 -17.30
N TYR A 824 13.28 -15.55 -17.05
CA TYR A 824 12.71 -16.59 -17.89
C TYR A 824 11.76 -17.49 -17.09
N PHE A 825 10.49 -17.51 -17.42
CA PHE A 825 9.49 -18.34 -16.75
C PHE A 825 9.44 -19.75 -17.36
N LEU A 826 9.58 -20.76 -16.51
CA LEU A 826 9.53 -22.18 -16.83
C LEU A 826 8.39 -22.85 -16.07
N ASP A 827 7.39 -23.33 -16.76
CA ASP A 827 6.32 -24.18 -16.20
C ASP A 827 6.71 -25.66 -16.43
N TYR A 828 6.79 -26.44 -15.36
CA TYR A 828 7.13 -27.86 -15.40
C TYR A 828 6.25 -28.67 -16.36
N ASN A 829 4.94 -28.38 -16.42
CA ASN A 829 4.00 -29.08 -17.29
C ASN A 829 4.26 -28.82 -18.78
N GLN A 830 4.79 -27.61 -19.12
CA GLN A 830 5.20 -27.31 -20.49
C GLN A 830 6.49 -28.04 -20.88
N LEU A 831 7.40 -28.27 -19.92
CA LEU A 831 8.63 -29.05 -20.15
C LEU A 831 8.32 -30.53 -20.38
N ARG A 832 7.41 -31.11 -19.59
CA ARG A 832 6.99 -32.51 -19.66
C ARG A 832 6.28 -32.88 -20.97
N LYS A 833 5.51 -31.95 -21.56
CA LYS A 833 4.81 -32.18 -22.84
C LYS A 833 5.70 -32.23 -24.07
N LYS A 834 7.00 -31.96 -23.96
CA LYS A 834 7.98 -32.00 -25.05
C LYS A 834 8.74 -33.33 -25.13
N HIS A 835 8.47 -34.27 -24.25
CA HIS A 835 8.94 -35.64 -24.24
C HIS A 835 7.75 -36.62 -24.34
#